data_50566fd0209b59ec95062f6489ea70d5
#
_entry.id   50566fd0209b59ec95062f6489ea70d5
#
_cell.length_a   1.000
_cell.length_b   1.000
_cell.length_c   1.000
_cell.angle_alpha   90.00
_cell.angle_beta   90.00
_cell.angle_gamma   90.00
#
_symmetry.space_group_name_H-M   'P 1'
#
loop_
_entity.id
_entity.type
_entity.pdbx_description
1 polymer ?
#
loop_
_entity_poly.entity_id
_entity_poly.type
_entity_poly.pdbx_seq_one_letter_code
_entity_poly.pdbx_strand_id
1 'polypeptide(L)'
;MYRTASLLLACCFSHFGGLYAQPANVSIQVTGPGNEKIAGASISINEQRKKTDDNGFLQVSLAQGKYTIQISAVNYFSFNFSVDINADTILLAELKPRESFLGNVTIVSSRNVSSNQMSIQSLNMEQMRKLPVVLGEIDPLKTITLLPGIKNGGEAGSGLYVRGGGPDQNLVLLDGIPVYNPNHLFGFFSIFNGEAIDKIEVIKGGMPANFGGRLSSVINVSSRNGNKDSLKGSGGIGLISSRFSLEGPLIKGKSSFMLSARRTYIDQVARVVAKSEIGNNGYFFYDINARADYNINDNNQLLFTFYTGDDDFKFADTDNGRNTNFNTLWGNTLAGVFWKQKISNRLQQETGLIYNKFALNNQSTFSALSFAFASGLEDLQVKTDWQFSSNKWLKLQWGLQYIKHRFSPGAGDVTAGAQQFISDIKNQYAHEAAGYITTDVKVTPALEMTAGMRYSYFNQVGPTSRIIYGADGESTGQTESFKRGESIAAYHYPEPRISFLYKLPAQASIKASYTRTTQFLHLATTSGATFPSDLWVPSGEKIKPAIAEQVAIGYFKNLAGNKYELSAEAYYKTMSNQIEFRPGAQLLLNQNLEGEMIFGSGVAYGIEFFAQKKTGRFTGWIGYTLSRTERTFEDLNNGKPFTYRYDRTHDLSIVGNYRLNRKWEMAAVFVYGTGNALTLPKGRFGFNLGLDLTDNRPIFTNINQYDAINDYRMPAYHRLDIAFTYTPKPNSRKRYKSSWNFGIYNVYNRANPFFIYVDVDRDAQTVEGRKVYLFPIIPSATWNFKF
;
A
#
# COMPACT_ATOMS: atom_id res chain seq x y z
N MET A 1 27.59 64.55 73.20
CA MET A 1 27.65 64.60 74.68
C MET A 1 27.34 63.13 75.15
N TYR A 2 28.27 62.56 75.81
CA TYR A 2 28.21 61.42 76.77
C TYR A 2 27.57 60.14 76.34
N ARG A 3 28.41 59.11 76.26
CA ARG A 3 29.12 58.23 77.18
C ARG A 3 28.25 57.06 77.63
N THR A 4 28.72 55.78 77.15
CA THR A 4 29.08 54.65 77.98
C THR A 4 27.97 53.83 78.63
N ALA A 5 27.89 52.59 78.39
CA ALA A 5 28.39 51.52 79.17
C ALA A 5 28.19 50.13 78.59
N SER A 6 29.27 49.36 78.66
CA SER A 6 29.35 47.93 78.43
C SER A 6 28.59 47.16 79.50
N LEU A 7 27.98 46.00 79.14
CA LEU A 7 28.10 44.81 79.99
C LEU A 7 27.83 43.50 79.18
N LEU A 8 28.69 42.55 79.30
CA LEU A 8 28.66 41.18 78.93
C LEU A 8 27.36 40.47 79.27
N LEU A 9 26.81 39.68 78.34
CA LEU A 9 26.22 38.39 78.72
C LEU A 9 26.51 37.40 77.58
N ALA A 10 27.46 36.52 77.83
CA ALA A 10 27.65 35.25 77.08
C ALA A 10 26.56 34.31 77.54
N CYS A 11 25.81 33.69 76.54
CA CYS A 11 25.27 32.34 76.72
C CYS A 11 24.72 31.75 75.42
N CYS A 12 25.28 30.64 75.05
CA CYS A 12 24.64 29.56 74.36
C CYS A 12 24.05 29.81 72.95
N PHE A 13 24.90 29.85 71.95
CA PHE A 13 24.51 29.37 70.64
C PHE A 13 24.57 27.83 70.68
N SER A 14 23.42 27.19 70.93
CA SER A 14 23.19 25.83 70.59
C SER A 14 23.23 25.64 69.04
N HIS A 15 24.23 24.93 68.56
CA HIS A 15 24.32 24.43 67.21
C HIS A 15 23.10 23.56 66.95
N PHE A 16 22.07 24.06 66.25
CA PHE A 16 21.19 23.23 65.50
C PHE A 16 21.97 22.84 64.25
N GLY A 17 22.79 21.80 64.33
CA GLY A 17 23.27 21.07 63.14
C GLY A 17 22.06 20.43 62.48
N GLY A 18 21.55 21.06 61.45
CA GLY A 18 20.62 20.35 60.55
C GLY A 18 21.33 19.10 60.03
N LEU A 19 20.85 17.94 60.43
CA LEU A 19 21.19 16.68 59.83
C LEU A 19 20.74 16.74 58.37
N TYR A 20 21.60 17.20 57.46
CA TYR A 20 21.43 16.96 56.04
C TYR A 20 21.55 15.45 55.85
N ALA A 21 20.40 14.77 55.62
CA ALA A 21 20.40 13.38 55.22
C ALA A 21 21.29 13.25 53.96
N GLN A 22 22.34 12.45 54.07
CA GLN A 22 23.23 12.22 52.92
C GLN A 22 22.39 11.58 51.79
N PRO A 23 22.54 12.07 50.56
CA PRO A 23 21.82 11.48 49.45
C PRO A 23 22.25 10.04 49.21
N ALA A 24 21.29 9.14 49.03
CA ALA A 24 21.54 7.73 48.76
C ALA A 24 21.78 7.52 47.26
N ASN A 25 22.71 6.65 46.93
CA ASN A 25 22.95 6.23 45.55
C ASN A 25 21.95 5.11 45.16
N VAL A 26 21.07 5.42 44.25
CA VAL A 26 20.07 4.47 43.73
C VAL A 26 20.50 3.96 42.37
N SER A 27 20.69 2.66 42.26
CA SER A 27 21.05 1.95 41.05
C SER A 27 19.83 1.20 40.54
N ILE A 28 19.35 1.53 39.31
CA ILE A 28 18.16 0.93 38.73
C ILE A 28 18.60 0.08 37.53
N GLN A 29 18.38 -1.22 37.60
CA GLN A 29 18.60 -2.17 36.52
C GLN A 29 17.27 -2.51 35.88
N VAL A 30 17.13 -2.25 34.57
CA VAL A 30 15.92 -2.57 33.79
C VAL A 30 16.17 -3.74 32.87
N THR A 31 15.38 -4.80 33.05
CA THR A 31 15.48 -6.02 32.27
C THR A 31 14.14 -6.41 31.64
N GLY A 32 14.18 -7.21 30.63
CA GLY A 32 13.05 -7.94 30.05
C GLY A 32 13.09 -9.42 30.44
N PRO A 33 12.18 -10.26 29.88
CA PRO A 33 12.14 -11.69 30.16
C PRO A 33 13.46 -12.37 29.85
N GLY A 34 13.85 -13.26 30.75
CA GLY A 34 15.13 -13.98 30.62
C GLY A 34 16.38 -13.12 30.86
N ASN A 35 16.22 -12.04 31.63
CA ASN A 35 17.31 -11.13 32.01
C ASN A 35 17.92 -10.33 30.84
N GLU A 36 17.13 -10.11 29.77
CA GLU A 36 17.51 -9.26 28.63
C GLU A 36 17.66 -7.81 29.11
N LYS A 37 18.84 -7.20 28.90
CA LYS A 37 19.11 -5.82 29.30
C LYS A 37 18.39 -4.82 28.36
N ILE A 38 17.61 -3.88 28.92
CA ILE A 38 16.84 -2.91 28.14
C ILE A 38 17.57 -1.57 28.12
N ALA A 39 18.29 -1.31 27.03
CA ALA A 39 18.97 -0.05 26.78
C ALA A 39 17.98 1.08 26.46
N GLY A 40 18.25 2.30 26.96
CA GLY A 40 17.47 3.49 26.65
C GLY A 40 16.07 3.50 27.27
N ALA A 41 15.77 2.64 28.26
CA ALA A 41 14.50 2.71 28.99
C ALA A 41 14.36 4.07 29.68
N SER A 42 13.20 4.70 29.56
CA SER A 42 12.90 5.99 30.18
C SER A 42 12.41 5.78 31.60
N ILE A 43 13.16 6.31 32.59
CA ILE A 43 12.83 6.27 34.00
C ILE A 43 12.42 7.67 34.44
N SER A 44 11.21 7.83 34.94
CA SER A 44 10.69 9.06 35.54
C SER A 44 10.65 8.92 37.05
N ILE A 45 11.38 9.78 37.74
CA ILE A 45 11.42 9.88 39.22
C ILE A 45 10.92 11.28 39.56
N ASN A 46 9.77 11.41 40.23
CA ASN A 46 9.15 12.69 40.57
C ASN A 46 9.14 13.68 39.37
N GLU A 47 8.67 13.21 38.19
CA GLU A 47 8.59 13.97 36.93
C GLU A 47 9.92 14.25 36.21
N GLN A 48 11.06 14.00 36.81
CA GLN A 48 12.36 14.07 36.13
C GLN A 48 12.61 12.78 35.34
N ARG A 49 12.90 12.91 34.04
CA ARG A 49 13.14 11.77 33.14
C ARG A 49 14.63 11.58 32.88
N LYS A 50 15.10 10.37 33.11
CA LYS A 50 16.44 9.88 32.75
C LYS A 50 16.32 8.62 31.90
N LYS A 51 17.41 8.17 31.28
CA LYS A 51 17.42 6.93 30.46
C LYS A 51 18.49 5.98 30.97
N THR A 52 18.23 4.69 30.82
CA THR A 52 19.25 3.67 31.05
C THR A 52 20.34 3.72 29.98
N ASP A 53 21.53 3.29 30.36
CA ASP A 53 22.67 3.05 29.46
C ASP A 53 22.47 1.82 28.56
N ASP A 54 23.49 1.48 27.75
CA ASP A 54 23.45 0.32 26.83
C ASP A 54 23.33 -1.03 27.54
N ASN A 55 23.60 -1.08 28.85
CA ASN A 55 23.47 -2.25 29.72
C ASN A 55 22.14 -2.28 30.49
N GLY A 56 21.23 -1.35 30.21
CA GLY A 56 19.94 -1.25 30.89
C GLY A 56 20.06 -0.70 32.32
N PHE A 57 21.17 0.03 32.67
CA PHE A 57 21.50 0.50 34.01
C PHE A 57 21.38 2.03 34.11
N LEU A 58 20.84 2.51 35.21
CA LEU A 58 20.80 3.93 35.55
C LEU A 58 21.22 4.12 37.01
N GLN A 59 22.19 5.01 37.26
CA GLN A 59 22.57 5.42 38.59
C GLN A 59 22.16 6.88 38.84
N VAL A 60 21.53 7.13 39.99
CA VAL A 60 21.06 8.44 40.40
C VAL A 60 21.29 8.61 41.92
N SER A 61 21.63 9.83 42.34
CA SER A 61 21.71 10.20 43.74
C SER A 61 20.40 10.89 44.15
N LEU A 62 19.70 10.37 45.14
CA LEU A 62 18.41 10.83 45.62
C LEU A 62 18.48 11.13 47.14
N ALA A 63 17.77 12.16 47.59
CA ALA A 63 17.59 12.38 49.03
C ALA A 63 16.77 11.23 49.64
N GLN A 64 16.94 10.96 50.93
CA GLN A 64 16.09 9.99 51.61
C GLN A 64 14.62 10.39 51.54
N GLY A 65 13.72 9.44 51.28
CA GLY A 65 12.29 9.67 51.19
C GLY A 65 11.54 8.73 50.24
N LYS A 66 10.23 8.97 50.10
CA LYS A 66 9.36 8.17 49.25
C LYS A 66 9.34 8.69 47.83
N TYR A 67 9.57 7.81 46.86
CA TYR A 67 9.60 8.11 45.42
C TYR A 67 8.62 7.23 44.67
N THR A 68 7.93 7.82 43.72
CA THR A 68 7.19 7.08 42.71
C THR A 68 8.02 7.02 41.43
N ILE A 69 8.41 5.82 41.06
CA ILE A 69 9.24 5.54 39.88
C ILE A 69 8.38 4.93 38.80
N GLN A 70 8.40 5.56 37.61
CA GLN A 70 7.75 5.06 36.41
C GLN A 70 8.83 4.67 35.41
N ILE A 71 8.81 3.43 34.93
CA ILE A 71 9.73 2.92 33.93
C ILE A 71 8.95 2.55 32.68
N SER A 72 9.42 3.03 31.53
CA SER A 72 8.81 2.73 30.25
C SER A 72 9.89 2.49 29.17
N ALA A 73 9.67 1.50 28.33
CA ALA A 73 10.51 1.22 27.17
C ALA A 73 9.65 0.89 25.96
N VAL A 74 10.21 1.06 24.77
CA VAL A 74 9.53 0.71 23.52
C VAL A 74 9.27 -0.79 23.51
N ASN A 75 8.04 -1.20 23.21
CA ASN A 75 7.56 -2.58 23.22
C ASN A 75 7.41 -3.25 24.60
N TYR A 76 7.40 -2.48 25.67
CA TYR A 76 7.16 -2.97 27.03
C TYR A 76 5.99 -2.23 27.68
N PHE A 77 5.29 -2.89 28.62
CA PHE A 77 4.33 -2.20 29.48
C PHE A 77 5.07 -1.28 30.43
N SER A 78 4.50 -0.09 30.70
CA SER A 78 5.04 0.79 31.73
C SER A 78 4.90 0.13 33.10
N PHE A 79 5.97 0.17 33.88
CA PHE A 79 6.03 -0.37 35.25
C PHE A 79 6.12 0.80 36.21
N ASN A 80 5.16 0.87 37.12
CA ASN A 80 5.09 1.91 38.16
C ASN A 80 5.15 1.27 39.53
N PHE A 81 6.01 1.79 40.41
CA PHE A 81 6.08 1.37 41.79
C PHE A 81 6.51 2.52 42.70
N SER A 82 6.20 2.41 43.98
CA SER A 82 6.64 3.34 44.99
C SER A 82 7.67 2.67 45.88
N VAL A 83 8.76 3.36 46.18
CA VAL A 83 9.86 2.90 46.98
C VAL A 83 10.26 3.96 48.01
N ASP A 84 10.62 3.53 49.21
CA ASP A 84 11.17 4.37 50.28
C ASP A 84 12.69 4.19 50.29
N ILE A 85 13.42 5.27 49.99
CA ILE A 85 14.89 5.28 49.88
C ILE A 85 15.46 5.80 51.18
N ASN A 86 16.03 4.92 51.96
CA ASN A 86 16.64 5.24 53.25
C ASN A 86 18.17 5.04 53.29
N ALA A 87 18.72 4.32 52.30
CA ALA A 87 20.14 4.01 52.10
C ALA A 87 20.41 3.70 50.62
N ASP A 88 21.68 3.51 50.28
CA ASP A 88 22.10 3.04 48.96
C ASP A 88 21.31 1.78 48.56
N THR A 89 20.64 1.82 47.42
CA THR A 89 19.64 0.81 47.04
C THR A 89 19.82 0.37 45.60
N ILE A 90 19.71 -0.93 45.32
CA ILE A 90 19.63 -1.49 43.97
C ILE A 90 18.20 -1.90 43.71
N LEU A 91 17.60 -1.33 42.68
CA LEU A 91 16.24 -1.61 42.22
C LEU A 91 16.30 -2.43 40.92
N LEU A 92 15.71 -3.62 40.97
CA LEU A 92 15.58 -4.48 39.79
C LEU A 92 14.16 -4.34 39.24
N ALA A 93 14.03 -3.90 37.99
CA ALA A 93 12.74 -3.74 37.30
C ALA A 93 12.69 -4.62 36.05
N GLU A 94 11.93 -5.68 36.15
CA GLU A 94 11.63 -6.51 34.96
C GLU A 94 10.39 -5.97 34.27
N LEU A 95 10.57 -5.46 33.04
CA LEU A 95 9.48 -5.00 32.21
C LEU A 95 8.85 -6.19 31.46
N LYS A 96 7.53 -6.30 31.54
CA LYS A 96 6.78 -7.26 30.75
C LYS A 96 6.70 -6.75 29.31
N PRO A 97 7.11 -7.55 28.31
CA PRO A 97 6.97 -7.14 26.93
C PRO A 97 5.50 -6.87 26.61
N ARG A 98 5.24 -5.83 25.87
CA ARG A 98 3.95 -5.59 25.24
C ARG A 98 3.82 -6.61 24.12
N GLU A 99 3.41 -7.84 24.47
CA GLU A 99 3.22 -8.88 23.49
C GLU A 99 2.17 -8.41 22.49
N SER A 100 2.60 -8.14 21.27
CA SER A 100 1.71 -8.00 20.14
C SER A 100 1.14 -9.39 19.87
N PHE A 101 -0.15 -9.58 20.12
CA PHE A 101 -0.87 -10.75 19.60
C PHE A 101 -0.52 -10.94 18.14
N LEU A 102 -0.10 -12.14 17.73
CA LEU A 102 0.32 -12.50 16.37
C LEU A 102 0.78 -11.24 15.63
N GLY A 103 1.94 -10.74 16.00
CA GLY A 103 2.44 -9.57 15.30
C GLY A 103 2.44 -9.92 13.83
N ASN A 104 1.62 -9.24 13.03
CA ASN A 104 2.03 -8.99 11.66
C ASN A 104 3.52 -8.79 11.74
N VAL A 105 4.32 -9.56 11.01
CA VAL A 105 5.77 -9.51 11.09
C VAL A 105 6.18 -8.05 11.13
N THR A 106 6.35 -7.49 12.35
CA THR A 106 6.62 -6.07 12.52
C THR A 106 8.10 -5.93 12.25
N ILE A 107 8.42 -5.74 10.98
CA ILE A 107 9.78 -5.49 10.54
C ILE A 107 10.04 -4.02 10.83
N VAL A 108 10.59 -3.75 11.99
CA VAL A 108 11.21 -2.44 12.23
C VAL A 108 12.36 -2.30 11.23
N SER A 109 12.46 -1.19 10.56
CA SER A 109 13.42 -0.90 9.48
C SER A 109 14.91 -1.14 9.82
N SER A 110 15.25 -1.37 11.09
CA SER A 110 16.59 -1.76 11.53
C SER A 110 16.90 -3.25 11.34
N ARG A 111 15.93 -4.09 10.90
CA ARG A 111 16.06 -5.54 10.80
C ARG A 111 16.31 -6.07 9.40
N ASN A 112 16.49 -5.22 8.38
CA ASN A 112 16.71 -5.69 7.00
C ASN A 112 17.91 -6.66 6.88
N VAL A 113 18.96 -6.45 7.66
CA VAL A 113 20.13 -7.33 7.69
C VAL A 113 19.86 -8.64 8.45
N SER A 114 19.02 -8.63 9.50
CA SER A 114 18.81 -9.77 10.41
C SER A 114 17.49 -10.52 10.22
N SER A 115 16.60 -10.06 9.34
CA SER A 115 15.34 -10.74 9.03
C SER A 115 15.53 -11.80 7.95
N ASN A 116 14.95 -13.00 8.14
CA ASN A 116 14.95 -14.07 7.13
C ASN A 116 14.20 -13.69 5.88
N GLN A 117 13.29 -12.74 5.98
CA GLN A 117 12.45 -12.32 4.88
C GLN A 117 13.27 -11.52 3.87
N MET A 118 13.20 -11.90 2.59
CA MET A 118 13.83 -11.20 1.50
C MET A 118 12.93 -10.09 0.95
N SER A 119 13.56 -8.99 0.46
CA SER A 119 12.89 -7.94 -0.31
C SER A 119 11.69 -7.30 0.39
N ILE A 120 11.75 -7.13 1.72
CA ILE A 120 10.75 -6.39 2.47
C ILE A 120 11.22 -4.96 2.70
N GLN A 121 10.33 -4.02 2.43
CA GLN A 121 10.50 -2.61 2.76
C GLN A 121 9.29 -2.11 3.54
N SER A 122 9.54 -1.35 4.60
CA SER A 122 8.49 -0.79 5.46
C SER A 122 8.69 0.71 5.62
N LEU A 123 7.63 1.46 5.44
CA LEU A 123 7.58 2.90 5.69
C LEU A 123 6.48 3.17 6.71
N ASN A 124 6.82 3.91 7.77
CA ASN A 124 5.83 4.36 8.73
C ASN A 124 5.25 5.73 8.34
N MET A 125 4.10 6.05 8.88
CA MET A 125 3.41 7.30 8.54
C MET A 125 4.21 8.55 8.94
N GLU A 126 5.03 8.50 10.00
CA GLU A 126 5.88 9.62 10.40
C GLU A 126 6.93 9.98 9.34
N GLN A 127 7.49 8.96 8.67
CA GLN A 127 8.41 9.15 7.54
C GLN A 127 7.69 9.74 6.33
N MET A 128 6.50 9.19 6.00
CA MET A 128 5.71 9.63 4.84
C MET A 128 5.20 11.07 4.96
N ARG A 129 4.83 11.52 6.18
CA ARG A 129 4.38 12.90 6.46
C ARG A 129 5.44 13.96 6.19
N LYS A 130 6.73 13.59 6.15
CA LYS A 130 7.85 14.50 5.91
C LYS A 130 8.16 14.70 4.43
N LEU A 131 7.53 13.92 3.55
CA LEU A 131 7.78 13.98 2.10
C LEU A 131 6.92 15.05 1.43
N PRO A 132 7.33 15.57 0.26
CA PRO A 132 6.46 16.36 -0.59
C PRO A 132 5.20 15.58 -0.93
N VAL A 133 4.07 16.23 -0.83
CA VAL A 133 2.75 15.63 -1.02
C VAL A 133 2.11 16.17 -2.29
N VAL A 134 1.41 15.32 -3.02
CA VAL A 134 0.67 15.73 -4.21
C VAL A 134 -0.60 16.43 -3.76
N LEU A 135 -0.78 17.69 -4.19
CA LEU A 135 -1.97 18.50 -3.88
C LEU A 135 -2.30 18.60 -2.37
N GLY A 136 -1.29 18.43 -1.50
CA GLY A 136 -1.47 18.53 -0.04
C GLY A 136 -1.91 17.23 0.64
N GLU A 137 -2.06 16.11 -0.09
CA GLU A 137 -2.43 14.80 0.45
C GLU A 137 -1.24 13.87 0.64
N ILE A 138 -1.18 13.23 1.81
CA ILE A 138 -0.20 12.19 2.11
C ILE A 138 -0.71 10.87 1.55
N ASP A 139 0.00 10.32 0.58
CA ASP A 139 -0.41 9.09 -0.10
C ASP A 139 0.60 7.94 0.14
N PRO A 140 0.21 6.91 0.91
CA PRO A 140 1.07 5.76 1.16
C PRO A 140 1.48 4.98 -0.10
N LEU A 141 0.56 4.77 -1.07
CA LEU A 141 0.88 4.05 -2.31
C LEU A 141 1.83 4.85 -3.21
N LYS A 142 1.64 6.17 -3.31
CA LYS A 142 2.58 7.02 -4.05
C LYS A 142 3.96 7.05 -3.38
N THR A 143 4.00 6.96 -2.07
CA THR A 143 5.28 6.94 -1.34
C THR A 143 6.08 5.66 -1.60
N ILE A 144 5.44 4.50 -1.67
CA ILE A 144 6.17 3.25 -1.96
C ILE A 144 6.70 3.17 -3.39
N THR A 145 6.17 3.94 -4.34
CA THR A 145 6.76 4.03 -5.69
C THR A 145 8.14 4.72 -5.72
N LEU A 146 8.55 5.35 -4.62
CA LEU A 146 9.90 5.88 -4.43
C LEU A 146 10.92 4.83 -3.95
N LEU A 147 10.49 3.59 -3.78
CA LEU A 147 11.33 2.46 -3.40
C LEU A 147 11.73 1.66 -4.65
N PRO A 148 12.95 1.09 -4.71
CA PRO A 148 13.40 0.36 -5.89
C PRO A 148 12.53 -0.88 -6.18
N GLY A 149 12.34 -1.18 -7.47
CA GLY A 149 11.53 -2.32 -7.93
C GLY A 149 10.02 -2.10 -7.93
N ILE A 150 9.54 -0.89 -7.56
CA ILE A 150 8.13 -0.52 -7.55
C ILE A 150 7.93 0.69 -8.47
N LYS A 151 7.14 0.54 -9.51
CA LYS A 151 6.91 1.58 -10.52
C LYS A 151 5.43 1.95 -10.54
N ASN A 152 5.13 3.18 -10.93
CA ASN A 152 3.78 3.60 -11.27
C ASN A 152 3.56 3.57 -12.79
N GLY A 153 2.33 3.58 -13.25
CA GLY A 153 1.97 3.57 -14.67
C GLY A 153 2.24 4.89 -15.42
N GLY A 154 2.79 5.91 -14.75
CA GLY A 154 2.97 7.25 -15.29
C GLY A 154 2.39 8.31 -14.36
N GLU A 155 2.14 9.52 -14.86
CA GLU A 155 1.74 10.67 -14.05
C GLU A 155 0.39 10.47 -13.34
N ALA A 156 -0.58 9.88 -14.02
CA ALA A 156 -1.91 9.52 -13.52
C ALA A 156 -2.17 8.01 -13.56
N GLY A 157 -1.12 7.19 -13.60
CA GLY A 157 -1.29 5.75 -13.63
C GLY A 157 -1.75 5.22 -12.28
N SER A 158 -2.91 4.54 -12.25
CA SER A 158 -3.46 3.90 -11.04
C SER A 158 -2.69 2.62 -10.66
N GLY A 159 -1.97 2.01 -11.62
CA GLY A 159 -1.32 0.73 -11.43
C GLY A 159 0.00 0.83 -10.67
N LEU A 160 0.22 -0.13 -9.77
CA LEU A 160 1.52 -0.43 -9.21
C LEU A 160 2.12 -1.63 -9.95
N TYR A 161 3.33 -1.46 -10.45
CA TYR A 161 4.05 -2.48 -11.22
C TYR A 161 5.29 -2.90 -10.44
N VAL A 162 5.30 -4.12 -9.93
CA VAL A 162 6.37 -4.63 -9.09
C VAL A 162 7.08 -5.75 -9.80
N ARG A 163 8.39 -5.59 -10.07
CA ARG A 163 9.22 -6.62 -10.73
C ARG A 163 8.53 -7.23 -11.96
N GLY A 164 8.04 -6.36 -12.86
CA GLY A 164 7.42 -6.76 -14.13
C GLY A 164 6.00 -7.32 -14.05
N GLY A 165 5.41 -7.37 -12.84
CA GLY A 165 4.01 -7.74 -12.68
C GLY A 165 3.06 -6.58 -12.91
N GLY A 166 1.84 -6.87 -13.35
CA GLY A 166 0.73 -5.93 -13.55
C GLY A 166 0.08 -5.48 -12.24
N PRO A 167 -0.86 -4.53 -12.30
CA PRO A 167 -1.54 -4.01 -11.11
C PRO A 167 -2.35 -5.06 -10.36
N ASP A 168 -3.02 -5.95 -11.09
CA ASP A 168 -3.81 -7.07 -10.57
C ASP A 168 -2.95 -8.17 -9.93
N GLN A 169 -1.65 -8.18 -10.22
CA GLN A 169 -0.69 -9.16 -9.71
C GLN A 169 -0.10 -8.78 -8.34
N ASN A 170 -0.55 -7.67 -7.75
CA ASN A 170 -0.18 -7.23 -6.41
C ASN A 170 -1.32 -7.50 -5.42
N LEU A 171 -1.01 -8.13 -4.29
CA LEU A 171 -1.96 -8.30 -3.19
C LEU A 171 -1.92 -7.06 -2.30
N VAL A 172 -2.88 -6.17 -2.50
CA VAL A 172 -3.03 -4.98 -1.65
C VAL A 172 -3.96 -5.32 -0.50
N LEU A 173 -3.52 -5.08 0.73
CA LEU A 173 -4.25 -5.41 1.95
C LEU A 173 -4.41 -4.17 2.83
N LEU A 174 -5.59 -3.98 3.41
CA LEU A 174 -5.83 -3.10 4.55
C LEU A 174 -6.16 -3.95 5.78
N ASP A 175 -5.26 -3.97 6.77
CA ASP A 175 -5.38 -4.81 7.97
C ASP A 175 -5.61 -6.31 7.67
N GLY A 176 -5.01 -6.83 6.58
CA GLY A 176 -5.19 -8.21 6.14
C GLY A 176 -6.41 -8.47 5.24
N ILE A 177 -7.23 -7.45 4.96
CA ILE A 177 -8.40 -7.51 4.08
C ILE A 177 -7.97 -7.13 2.65
N PRO A 178 -8.19 -7.96 1.61
CA PRO A 178 -7.87 -7.61 0.23
C PRO A 178 -8.60 -6.35 -0.25
N VAL A 179 -7.92 -5.55 -1.07
CA VAL A 179 -8.47 -4.36 -1.73
C VAL A 179 -8.33 -4.53 -3.23
N TYR A 180 -9.43 -4.51 -3.97
CA TYR A 180 -9.42 -4.76 -5.41
C TYR A 180 -9.11 -3.52 -6.25
N ASN A 181 -9.58 -2.35 -5.85
CA ASN A 181 -9.19 -1.08 -6.46
C ASN A 181 -8.67 -0.14 -5.36
N PRO A 182 -7.35 -0.05 -5.17
CA PRO A 182 -6.79 0.77 -4.10
C PRO A 182 -6.65 2.26 -4.45
N ASN A 183 -7.35 2.76 -5.48
CA ASN A 183 -7.14 4.10 -6.00
C ASN A 183 -8.45 4.88 -6.16
N HIS A 184 -8.32 6.21 -5.96
CA HIS A 184 -9.28 7.23 -6.32
C HIS A 184 -8.82 8.01 -7.54
N LEU A 185 -9.73 8.73 -8.21
CA LEU A 185 -9.47 9.65 -9.32
C LEU A 185 -8.51 9.02 -10.34
N PHE A 186 -8.87 7.86 -10.88
CA PHE A 186 -8.07 7.17 -11.90
C PHE A 186 -6.60 6.95 -11.50
N GLY A 187 -6.31 6.88 -10.17
CA GLY A 187 -4.97 6.64 -9.64
C GLY A 187 -4.20 7.86 -9.15
N PHE A 188 -4.82 9.02 -9.08
CA PHE A 188 -4.19 10.21 -8.51
C PHE A 188 -3.99 10.11 -7.01
N PHE A 189 -4.91 9.48 -6.31
CA PHE A 189 -4.86 9.27 -4.87
C PHE A 189 -5.12 7.80 -4.56
N SER A 190 -4.53 7.32 -3.46
CA SER A 190 -4.93 6.04 -2.91
C SER A 190 -6.11 6.18 -1.95
N ILE A 191 -6.81 5.07 -1.73
CA ILE A 191 -7.88 4.97 -0.73
C ILE A 191 -7.34 5.08 0.71
N PHE A 192 -6.03 5.04 0.91
CA PHE A 192 -5.40 5.01 2.22
C PHE A 192 -5.25 6.41 2.81
N ASN A 193 -6.17 6.79 3.69
CA ASN A 193 -6.12 8.06 4.40
C ASN A 193 -4.95 8.10 5.39
N GLY A 194 -4.01 9.03 5.21
CA GLY A 194 -2.83 9.19 6.06
C GLY A 194 -3.10 9.44 7.54
N GLU A 195 -4.33 9.83 7.94
CA GLU A 195 -4.70 9.93 9.35
C GLU A 195 -5.13 8.59 9.96
N ALA A 196 -5.57 7.63 9.14
CA ALA A 196 -5.98 6.30 9.59
C ALA A 196 -4.83 5.29 9.62
N ILE A 197 -3.77 5.50 8.81
CA ILE A 197 -2.70 4.52 8.58
C ILE A 197 -1.55 4.71 9.57
N ASP A 198 -0.95 3.61 9.99
CA ASP A 198 0.28 3.54 10.79
C ASP A 198 1.51 3.29 9.92
N LYS A 199 1.46 2.25 9.10
CA LYS A 199 2.58 1.84 8.24
C LYS A 199 2.11 1.12 6.98
N ILE A 200 3.01 1.05 6.01
CA ILE A 200 2.89 0.23 4.81
C ILE A 200 4.12 -0.67 4.67
N GLU A 201 3.89 -1.93 4.39
CA GLU A 201 4.94 -2.93 4.17
C GLU A 201 4.79 -3.50 2.76
N VAL A 202 5.89 -3.60 2.03
CA VAL A 202 5.92 -4.18 0.68
C VAL A 202 6.86 -5.36 0.65
N ILE A 203 6.36 -6.50 0.21
CA ILE A 203 7.09 -7.76 0.01
C ILE A 203 7.18 -8.01 -1.49
N LYS A 204 8.38 -7.88 -2.06
CA LYS A 204 8.64 -8.03 -3.50
C LYS A 204 9.24 -9.38 -3.88
N GLY A 205 9.68 -10.17 -2.90
CA GLY A 205 10.30 -11.47 -3.10
C GLY A 205 10.29 -12.30 -1.83
N GLY A 206 10.48 -13.62 -1.94
CA GLY A 206 10.40 -14.50 -0.80
C GLY A 206 9.06 -14.44 -0.06
N MET A 207 7.96 -14.29 -0.79
CA MET A 207 6.62 -14.13 -0.22
C MET A 207 6.29 -15.27 0.76
N PRO A 208 5.90 -14.99 2.03
CA PRO A 208 5.51 -16.03 3.00
C PRO A 208 4.30 -16.85 2.53
N ALA A 209 4.19 -18.13 2.96
CA ALA A 209 3.15 -19.04 2.46
C ALA A 209 1.72 -18.67 2.89
N ASN A 210 1.54 -17.85 3.92
CA ASN A 210 0.23 -17.31 4.34
C ASN A 210 -0.37 -16.29 3.36
N PHE A 211 0.42 -15.79 2.38
CA PHE A 211 -0.06 -14.95 1.28
C PHE A 211 -0.11 -15.76 -0.02
N GLY A 212 -1.14 -15.57 -0.81
CA GLY A 212 -1.35 -16.25 -2.10
C GLY A 212 -2.31 -15.48 -2.99
N GLY A 213 -2.66 -16.07 -4.14
CA GLY A 213 -3.66 -15.51 -5.06
C GLY A 213 -3.16 -14.33 -5.90
N ARG A 214 -1.86 -13.96 -5.81
CA ARG A 214 -1.23 -12.90 -6.63
C ARG A 214 0.21 -13.28 -6.97
N LEU A 215 0.72 -12.75 -8.10
CA LEU A 215 1.99 -13.18 -8.70
C LEU A 215 3.20 -12.32 -8.33
N SER A 216 3.00 -11.07 -7.89
CA SER A 216 4.10 -10.11 -7.92
C SER A 216 4.54 -9.62 -6.55
N SER A 217 3.65 -9.06 -5.76
CA SER A 217 3.99 -8.53 -4.45
C SER A 217 2.83 -8.59 -3.46
N VAL A 218 3.15 -8.39 -2.17
CA VAL A 218 2.18 -8.09 -1.13
C VAL A 218 2.43 -6.67 -0.64
N ILE A 219 1.39 -5.86 -0.64
CA ILE A 219 1.38 -4.50 -0.12
C ILE A 219 0.43 -4.48 1.07
N ASN A 220 0.99 -4.55 2.27
CA ASN A 220 0.22 -4.66 3.50
C ASN A 220 0.17 -3.31 4.21
N VAL A 221 -1.00 -2.70 4.23
CA VAL A 221 -1.28 -1.42 4.88
C VAL A 221 -1.93 -1.70 6.22
N SER A 222 -1.34 -1.17 7.28
CA SER A 222 -1.84 -1.33 8.65
C SER A 222 -2.44 -0.03 9.16
N SER A 223 -3.67 -0.08 9.64
CA SER A 223 -4.34 1.05 10.30
C SER A 223 -3.78 1.28 11.70
N ARG A 224 -3.88 2.52 12.17
CA ARG A 224 -3.53 2.88 13.56
C ARG A 224 -4.52 2.27 14.53
N ASN A 225 -4.03 1.81 15.67
CA ASN A 225 -4.89 1.48 16.80
C ASN A 225 -5.38 2.78 17.47
N GLY A 226 -6.57 2.73 18.04
CA GLY A 226 -7.10 3.80 18.88
C GLY A 226 -6.29 3.98 20.17
N ASN A 227 -6.42 5.14 20.79
CA ASN A 227 -5.79 5.41 22.10
C ASN A 227 -6.63 4.85 23.25
N LYS A 228 -6.03 4.02 24.14
CA LYS A 228 -6.76 3.40 25.26
C LYS A 228 -6.88 4.28 26.51
N ASP A 229 -6.19 5.43 26.54
CA ASP A 229 -6.08 6.25 27.74
C ASP A 229 -6.86 7.57 27.66
N SER A 230 -6.90 8.18 26.47
CA SER A 230 -7.47 9.51 26.27
C SER A 230 -8.01 9.73 24.86
N LEU A 231 -9.00 10.60 24.75
CA LEU A 231 -9.52 11.07 23.46
C LEU A 231 -8.48 11.98 22.80
N LYS A 232 -8.19 11.69 21.52
CA LYS A 232 -7.28 12.48 20.68
C LYS A 232 -7.92 12.71 19.32
N GLY A 233 -7.63 13.86 18.74
CA GLY A 233 -8.03 14.19 17.40
C GLY A 233 -6.86 14.71 16.57
N SER A 234 -6.89 14.45 15.28
CA SER A 234 -5.95 15.00 14.30
C SER A 234 -6.65 15.24 12.99
N GLY A 235 -6.12 16.15 12.20
CA GLY A 235 -6.66 16.39 10.87
C GLY A 235 -5.82 17.34 10.05
N GLY A 236 -6.26 17.57 8.83
CA GLY A 236 -5.65 18.47 7.88
C GLY A 236 -6.69 19.11 6.97
N ILE A 237 -6.50 20.38 6.66
CA ILE A 237 -7.29 21.12 5.68
C ILE A 237 -6.33 21.61 4.61
N GLY A 238 -6.48 21.08 3.41
CA GLY A 238 -5.70 21.44 2.23
C GLY A 238 -6.51 22.25 1.22
N LEU A 239 -5.93 22.55 0.06
CA LEU A 239 -6.61 23.30 -1.01
C LEU A 239 -7.74 22.50 -1.66
N ILE A 240 -7.63 21.17 -1.72
CA ILE A 240 -8.56 20.31 -2.48
C ILE A 240 -9.25 19.25 -1.63
N SER A 241 -8.81 19.03 -0.39
CA SER A 241 -9.31 17.98 0.48
C SER A 241 -9.20 18.34 1.94
N SER A 242 -10.05 17.74 2.75
CA SER A 242 -9.96 17.75 4.20
C SER A 242 -10.03 16.34 4.76
N ARG A 243 -9.29 16.14 5.85
CA ARG A 243 -9.26 14.86 6.57
C ARG A 243 -9.34 15.11 8.07
N PHE A 244 -9.97 14.18 8.75
CA PHE A 244 -10.13 14.23 10.21
C PHE A 244 -10.06 12.82 10.77
N SER A 245 -9.47 12.69 11.95
CA SER A 245 -9.44 11.43 12.70
C SER A 245 -9.67 11.69 14.17
N LEU A 246 -10.47 10.84 14.79
CA LEU A 246 -10.78 10.82 16.22
C LEU A 246 -10.47 9.43 16.77
N GLU A 247 -9.74 9.38 17.87
CA GLU A 247 -9.40 8.12 18.55
C GLU A 247 -9.53 8.26 20.06
N GLY A 248 -9.93 7.19 20.72
CA GLY A 248 -10.07 7.22 22.17
C GLY A 248 -10.45 5.86 22.77
N PRO A 249 -10.54 5.79 24.12
CA PRO A 249 -11.00 4.59 24.80
C PRO A 249 -12.53 4.44 24.64
N LEU A 250 -12.98 3.20 24.33
CA LEU A 250 -14.35 2.77 24.59
C LEU A 250 -14.48 2.35 26.06
N ILE A 251 -13.51 1.52 26.53
CA ILE A 251 -13.32 1.16 27.93
C ILE A 251 -11.85 1.42 28.25
N LYS A 252 -11.60 2.36 29.18
CA LYS A 252 -10.25 2.78 29.52
C LYS A 252 -9.34 1.60 29.87
N GLY A 253 -8.20 1.52 29.20
CA GLY A 253 -7.21 0.45 29.34
C GLY A 253 -7.55 -0.87 28.63
N LYS A 254 -8.84 -1.15 28.30
CA LYS A 254 -9.28 -2.43 27.71
C LYS A 254 -9.60 -2.33 26.21
N SER A 255 -10.29 -1.28 25.78
CA SER A 255 -10.71 -1.13 24.40
C SER A 255 -10.50 0.27 23.89
N SER A 256 -10.28 0.39 22.58
CA SER A 256 -10.15 1.67 21.90
C SER A 256 -10.85 1.67 20.55
N PHE A 257 -11.16 2.87 20.08
CA PHE A 257 -11.64 3.10 18.73
C PHE A 257 -10.77 4.14 18.01
N MET A 258 -10.76 4.05 16.70
CA MET A 258 -10.29 5.06 15.76
C MET A 258 -11.33 5.21 14.66
N LEU A 259 -11.75 6.43 14.40
CA LEU A 259 -12.61 6.82 13.29
C LEU A 259 -11.90 7.89 12.48
N SER A 260 -11.80 7.71 11.16
CA SER A 260 -11.17 8.69 10.28
C SER A 260 -12.02 8.89 9.04
N ALA A 261 -12.15 10.14 8.60
CA ALA A 261 -12.84 10.52 7.38
C ALA A 261 -11.97 11.45 6.54
N ARG A 262 -12.10 11.34 5.23
CA ARG A 262 -11.50 12.24 4.24
C ARG A 262 -12.52 12.51 3.14
N ARG A 263 -12.53 13.74 2.61
CA ARG A 263 -13.30 14.12 1.42
C ARG A 263 -12.50 15.14 0.60
N THR A 264 -12.54 14.98 -0.72
CA THR A 264 -12.14 16.03 -1.66
C THR A 264 -13.30 16.96 -1.96
N TYR A 265 -13.01 18.22 -2.29
CA TYR A 265 -13.98 19.23 -2.66
C TYR A 265 -13.55 20.02 -3.90
N ILE A 266 -12.86 19.35 -4.81
CA ILE A 266 -12.48 19.92 -6.12
C ILE A 266 -13.73 20.40 -6.86
N ASP A 267 -14.83 19.64 -6.78
CA ASP A 267 -16.16 19.99 -7.32
C ASP A 267 -16.65 21.36 -6.82
N GLN A 268 -16.45 21.68 -5.54
CA GLN A 268 -16.88 22.94 -4.93
C GLN A 268 -15.96 24.09 -5.34
N VAL A 269 -14.64 23.88 -5.29
CA VAL A 269 -13.65 24.88 -5.69
C VAL A 269 -13.81 25.25 -7.17
N ALA A 270 -13.97 24.25 -8.03
CA ALA A 270 -14.17 24.44 -9.46
C ALA A 270 -15.43 25.26 -9.76
N ARG A 271 -16.56 25.00 -9.08
CA ARG A 271 -17.80 25.79 -9.23
C ARG A 271 -17.65 27.25 -8.82
N VAL A 272 -16.80 27.53 -7.84
CA VAL A 272 -16.55 28.92 -7.41
C VAL A 272 -15.65 29.67 -8.39
N VAL A 273 -14.63 28.99 -8.94
CA VAL A 273 -13.60 29.62 -9.80
C VAL A 273 -14.05 29.74 -11.26
N ALA A 274 -14.78 28.74 -11.78
CA ALA A 274 -15.13 28.62 -13.20
C ALA A 274 -16.59 28.20 -13.42
N LYS A 275 -17.52 28.88 -12.71
CA LYS A 275 -18.96 28.55 -12.69
C LYS A 275 -19.61 28.52 -14.08
N SER A 276 -19.18 29.38 -14.99
CA SER A 276 -19.73 29.47 -16.36
C SER A 276 -19.24 28.36 -17.29
N GLU A 277 -18.08 27.76 -17.00
CA GLU A 277 -17.43 26.78 -17.89
C GLU A 277 -17.64 25.35 -17.42
N ILE A 278 -17.85 25.12 -16.12
CA ILE A 278 -17.90 23.79 -15.52
C ILE A 278 -19.33 23.27 -15.35
N GLY A 279 -20.33 24.17 -15.21
CA GLY A 279 -21.73 23.76 -15.06
C GLY A 279 -21.94 22.76 -13.90
N ASN A 280 -22.57 21.61 -14.20
CA ASN A 280 -22.79 20.50 -13.28
C ASN A 280 -21.65 19.44 -13.28
N ASN A 281 -20.59 19.69 -14.02
CA ASN A 281 -19.42 18.82 -14.06
C ASN A 281 -18.70 18.84 -12.72
N GLY A 282 -18.17 17.71 -12.30
CA GLY A 282 -17.47 17.64 -11.03
C GLY A 282 -16.96 16.25 -10.72
N TYR A 283 -16.02 16.25 -9.79
CA TYR A 283 -15.48 15.04 -9.24
C TYR A 283 -15.23 15.23 -7.73
N PHE A 284 -15.63 14.26 -6.96
CA PHE A 284 -15.20 14.14 -5.58
C PHE A 284 -15.06 12.67 -5.18
N PHE A 285 -14.31 12.43 -4.13
CA PHE A 285 -14.31 11.15 -3.43
C PHE A 285 -14.36 11.37 -1.93
N TYR A 286 -14.77 10.33 -1.20
CA TYR A 286 -14.69 10.27 0.25
C TYR A 286 -14.19 8.92 0.73
N ASP A 287 -13.61 8.91 1.94
CA ASP A 287 -13.19 7.73 2.67
C ASP A 287 -13.67 7.80 4.11
N ILE A 288 -14.14 6.68 4.62
CA ILE A 288 -14.42 6.47 6.04
C ILE A 288 -13.69 5.21 6.49
N ASN A 289 -12.86 5.35 7.51
CA ASN A 289 -12.15 4.25 8.15
C ASN A 289 -12.59 4.17 9.59
N ALA A 290 -12.92 2.96 10.07
CA ALA A 290 -13.19 2.69 11.46
C ALA A 290 -12.42 1.46 11.93
N ARG A 291 -11.84 1.55 13.12
CA ARG A 291 -11.15 0.45 13.77
C ARG A 291 -11.50 0.43 15.24
N ALA A 292 -11.75 -0.74 15.79
CA ALA A 292 -11.95 -0.94 17.20
C ALA A 292 -11.17 -2.16 17.67
N ASP A 293 -10.60 -2.08 18.85
CA ASP A 293 -9.99 -3.23 19.53
C ASP A 293 -10.57 -3.41 20.93
N TYR A 294 -10.75 -4.65 21.33
CA TYR A 294 -11.28 -5.04 22.63
C TYR A 294 -10.46 -6.21 23.21
N ASN A 295 -9.74 -5.95 24.29
CA ASN A 295 -9.08 -7.01 25.06
C ASN A 295 -10.11 -7.66 25.98
N ILE A 296 -10.60 -8.85 25.63
CA ILE A 296 -11.51 -9.64 26.46
C ILE A 296 -10.80 -9.98 27.79
N ASN A 297 -9.55 -10.46 27.65
CA ASN A 297 -8.60 -10.71 28.73
C ASN A 297 -7.17 -10.64 28.18
N ASP A 298 -6.16 -10.98 28.98
CA ASP A 298 -4.75 -10.91 28.58
C ASP A 298 -4.38 -11.88 27.43
N ASN A 299 -5.21 -12.89 27.18
CA ASN A 299 -4.98 -13.92 26.17
C ASN A 299 -5.91 -13.82 24.96
N ASN A 300 -6.93 -12.98 25.01
CA ASN A 300 -7.96 -12.88 23.95
C ASN A 300 -8.25 -11.43 23.59
N GLN A 301 -8.12 -11.12 22.30
CA GLN A 301 -8.43 -9.81 21.75
C GLN A 301 -9.32 -9.95 20.52
N LEU A 302 -10.36 -9.13 20.46
CA LEU A 302 -11.14 -8.89 19.25
C LEU A 302 -10.68 -7.60 18.58
N LEU A 303 -10.60 -7.65 17.27
CA LEU A 303 -10.28 -6.51 16.42
C LEU A 303 -11.34 -6.39 15.35
N PHE A 304 -11.89 -5.21 15.19
CA PHE A 304 -12.81 -4.84 14.11
C PHE A 304 -12.14 -3.79 13.21
N THR A 305 -12.22 -3.98 11.90
CA THR A 305 -11.79 -3.03 10.88
C THR A 305 -12.90 -2.84 9.86
N PHE A 306 -13.16 -1.59 9.50
CA PHE A 306 -14.13 -1.20 8.48
C PHE A 306 -13.55 -0.08 7.62
N TYR A 307 -13.81 -0.17 6.32
CA TYR A 307 -13.52 0.88 5.35
C TYR A 307 -14.66 0.96 4.34
N THR A 308 -15.06 2.18 3.98
CA THR A 308 -15.87 2.45 2.79
C THR A 308 -15.42 3.76 2.16
N GLY A 309 -15.43 3.79 0.85
CA GLY A 309 -15.10 4.99 0.09
C GLY A 309 -15.56 4.84 -1.34
N ASP A 310 -16.09 5.96 -1.89
CA ASP A 310 -16.60 6.04 -3.25
C ASP A 310 -16.07 7.26 -3.96
N ASP A 311 -15.91 7.12 -5.27
CA ASP A 311 -15.65 8.17 -6.25
C ASP A 311 -16.93 8.49 -7.02
N ASP A 312 -17.25 9.77 -7.18
CA ASP A 312 -18.37 10.26 -7.98
C ASP A 312 -17.81 11.22 -9.05
N PHE A 313 -17.84 10.77 -10.31
CA PHE A 313 -17.40 11.52 -11.48
C PHE A 313 -18.59 11.83 -12.37
N LYS A 314 -18.83 13.12 -12.62
CA LYS A 314 -19.90 13.65 -13.47
C LYS A 314 -19.33 14.59 -14.50
N PHE A 315 -19.67 14.31 -15.76
CA PHE A 315 -19.35 15.17 -16.88
C PHE A 315 -20.58 15.30 -17.78
N ALA A 316 -20.98 16.51 -18.05
CA ALA A 316 -22.06 16.82 -18.98
C ALA A 316 -21.60 17.94 -19.91
N ASP A 317 -21.80 17.74 -21.18
CA ASP A 317 -21.54 18.73 -22.24
C ASP A 317 -22.72 18.77 -23.22
N THR A 318 -23.17 20.00 -23.54
CA THR A 318 -24.27 20.26 -24.47
C THR A 318 -23.80 21.20 -25.56
N ASP A 319 -22.76 20.81 -26.29
CA ASP A 319 -22.25 21.60 -27.41
C ASP A 319 -22.94 21.19 -28.74
N ASN A 320 -23.30 22.19 -29.57
CA ASN A 320 -23.86 22.02 -30.88
C ASN A 320 -25.10 21.07 -30.97
N GLY A 321 -25.96 21.06 -29.92
CA GLY A 321 -27.16 20.22 -29.89
C GLY A 321 -26.89 18.73 -29.61
N ARG A 322 -25.65 18.35 -29.30
CA ARG A 322 -25.29 17.03 -28.84
C ARG A 322 -25.26 17.04 -27.30
N ASN A 323 -26.06 16.19 -26.69
CA ASN A 323 -26.09 16.01 -25.27
C ASN A 323 -25.15 14.83 -24.89
N THR A 324 -24.03 15.14 -24.26
CA THR A 324 -23.09 14.15 -23.75
C THR A 324 -23.12 14.19 -22.23
N ASN A 325 -23.42 13.06 -21.58
CA ASN A 325 -23.45 12.96 -20.13
C ASN A 325 -22.74 11.67 -19.70
N PHE A 326 -21.77 11.79 -18.77
CA PHE A 326 -21.12 10.69 -18.11
C PHE A 326 -21.36 10.81 -16.61
N ASN A 327 -21.83 9.73 -16.00
CA ASN A 327 -21.94 9.61 -14.57
C ASN A 327 -21.32 8.26 -14.16
N THR A 328 -20.18 8.30 -13.47
CA THR A 328 -19.48 7.09 -13.06
C THR A 328 -19.27 7.12 -11.56
N LEU A 329 -19.76 6.09 -10.88
CA LEU A 329 -19.62 5.86 -9.44
C LEU A 329 -18.87 4.55 -9.24
N TRP A 330 -17.78 4.57 -8.46
CA TRP A 330 -17.07 3.35 -8.07
C TRP A 330 -16.52 3.43 -6.67
N GLY A 331 -16.34 2.29 -6.02
CA GLY A 331 -15.79 2.29 -4.66
C GLY A 331 -15.59 0.90 -4.06
N ASN A 332 -15.06 0.90 -2.84
CA ASN A 332 -14.81 -0.29 -2.06
C ASN A 332 -15.54 -0.23 -0.72
N THR A 333 -15.99 -1.40 -0.26
CA THR A 333 -16.46 -1.61 1.11
C THR A 333 -15.77 -2.83 1.68
N LEU A 334 -15.08 -2.66 2.81
CA LEU A 334 -14.31 -3.70 3.49
C LEU A 334 -14.79 -3.79 4.95
N ALA A 335 -14.93 -5.00 5.44
CA ALA A 335 -15.20 -5.26 6.86
C ALA A 335 -14.46 -6.51 7.32
N GLY A 336 -13.88 -6.47 8.50
CA GLY A 336 -13.18 -7.62 9.09
C GLY A 336 -13.35 -7.68 10.59
N VAL A 337 -13.57 -8.89 11.10
CA VAL A 337 -13.54 -9.21 12.53
C VAL A 337 -12.46 -10.26 12.75
N PHE A 338 -11.49 -9.96 13.60
CA PHE A 338 -10.38 -10.84 13.89
C PHE A 338 -10.36 -11.19 15.39
N TRP A 339 -10.31 -12.46 15.67
CA TRP A 339 -10.11 -12.97 17.03
C TRP A 339 -8.68 -13.47 17.15
N LYS A 340 -7.90 -12.80 18.00
CA LYS A 340 -6.54 -13.15 18.35
C LYS A 340 -6.51 -13.83 19.70
N GLN A 341 -5.90 -15.01 19.77
CA GLN A 341 -5.81 -15.80 20.98
C GLN A 341 -4.38 -16.24 21.23
N LYS A 342 -3.91 -16.02 22.45
CA LYS A 342 -2.69 -16.60 23.01
C LYS A 342 -3.07 -17.84 23.80
N ILE A 343 -2.94 -19.02 23.20
CA ILE A 343 -3.29 -20.29 23.83
C ILE A 343 -2.23 -20.65 24.89
N SER A 344 -0.96 -20.38 24.55
CA SER A 344 0.16 -20.52 25.48
C SER A 344 1.29 -19.54 25.13
N ASN A 345 2.35 -19.50 25.90
CA ASN A 345 3.54 -18.68 25.57
C ASN A 345 4.22 -19.10 24.25
N ARG A 346 3.89 -20.27 23.71
CA ARG A 346 4.48 -20.81 22.49
C ARG A 346 3.50 -20.91 21.33
N LEU A 347 2.19 -20.89 21.61
CA LEU A 347 1.14 -21.10 20.61
C LEU A 347 0.16 -19.93 20.63
N GLN A 348 0.03 -19.30 19.47
CA GLN A 348 -0.93 -18.22 19.21
C GLN A 348 -1.75 -18.54 17.97
N GLN A 349 -2.96 -18.01 17.92
CA GLN A 349 -3.82 -18.11 16.74
C GLN A 349 -4.50 -16.79 16.46
N GLU A 350 -4.84 -16.58 15.18
CA GLU A 350 -5.72 -15.50 14.71
C GLU A 350 -6.74 -16.09 13.74
N THR A 351 -8.02 -15.85 14.00
CA THR A 351 -9.10 -16.22 13.08
C THR A 351 -9.84 -14.96 12.64
N GLY A 352 -10.00 -14.80 11.34
CA GLY A 352 -10.66 -13.66 10.72
C GLY A 352 -11.87 -14.06 9.89
N LEU A 353 -12.96 -13.31 10.04
CA LEU A 353 -14.09 -13.27 9.11
C LEU A 353 -14.02 -11.94 8.35
N ILE A 354 -13.99 -12.02 7.02
CA ILE A 354 -13.69 -10.89 6.17
C ILE A 354 -14.76 -10.77 5.08
N TYR A 355 -15.25 -9.56 4.88
CA TYR A 355 -16.10 -9.16 3.77
C TYR A 355 -15.39 -8.08 2.95
N ASN A 356 -15.46 -8.21 1.63
CA ASN A 356 -14.88 -7.28 0.69
C ASN A 356 -15.78 -7.12 -0.52
N LYS A 357 -16.03 -5.89 -0.95
CA LYS A 357 -16.80 -5.57 -2.14
C LYS A 357 -16.17 -4.41 -2.89
N PHE A 358 -15.96 -4.58 -4.17
CA PHE A 358 -15.71 -3.53 -5.15
C PHE A 358 -16.91 -3.44 -6.08
N ALA A 359 -17.37 -2.23 -6.40
CA ALA A 359 -18.47 -1.99 -7.35
C ALA A 359 -18.15 -0.78 -8.24
N LEU A 360 -18.57 -0.88 -9.47
CA LEU A 360 -18.57 0.19 -10.47
C LEU A 360 -19.95 0.30 -11.10
N ASN A 361 -20.47 1.52 -11.22
CA ASN A 361 -21.67 1.86 -11.98
C ASN A 361 -21.34 3.03 -12.92
N ASN A 362 -21.58 2.85 -14.20
CA ASN A 362 -21.43 3.89 -15.20
C ASN A 362 -22.78 4.11 -15.91
N GLN A 363 -23.14 5.36 -16.09
CA GLN A 363 -24.28 5.79 -16.89
C GLN A 363 -23.80 6.88 -17.84
N SER A 364 -23.92 6.64 -19.13
CA SER A 364 -23.45 7.57 -20.15
C SER A 364 -24.55 7.81 -21.18
N THR A 365 -24.67 9.04 -21.64
CA THR A 365 -25.62 9.41 -22.72
C THR A 365 -24.86 10.20 -23.78
N PHE A 366 -25.03 9.80 -25.00
CA PHE A 366 -24.48 10.47 -26.19
C PHE A 366 -25.63 10.74 -27.15
N SER A 367 -26.13 11.97 -27.19
CA SER A 367 -27.31 12.34 -27.96
C SER A 367 -28.52 11.44 -27.66
N ALA A 368 -28.93 10.57 -28.58
CA ALA A 368 -30.06 9.65 -28.43
C ALA A 368 -29.65 8.26 -27.89
N LEU A 369 -28.35 8.03 -27.68
CA LEU A 369 -27.82 6.76 -27.20
C LEU A 369 -27.50 6.86 -25.68
N SER A 370 -28.19 6.07 -24.88
CA SER A 370 -27.90 5.92 -23.46
C SER A 370 -27.30 4.56 -23.19
N PHE A 371 -26.28 4.54 -22.33
CA PHE A 371 -25.52 3.36 -21.95
C PHE A 371 -25.42 3.28 -20.43
N ALA A 372 -25.85 2.17 -19.85
CA ALA A 372 -25.68 1.85 -18.45
C ALA A 372 -24.84 0.58 -18.32
N PHE A 373 -23.85 0.60 -17.44
CA PHE A 373 -22.94 -0.52 -17.24
C PHE A 373 -22.60 -0.65 -15.75
N ALA A 374 -22.69 -1.88 -15.22
CA ALA A 374 -22.36 -2.18 -13.83
C ALA A 374 -21.44 -3.40 -13.75
N SER A 375 -20.36 -3.29 -12.98
CA SER A 375 -19.45 -4.41 -12.70
C SER A 375 -19.03 -4.44 -11.24
N GLY A 376 -18.52 -5.59 -10.78
CA GLY A 376 -18.06 -5.70 -9.42
C GLY A 376 -17.51 -7.06 -9.04
N LEU A 377 -16.95 -7.10 -7.83
CA LEU A 377 -16.41 -8.29 -7.20
C LEU A 377 -16.74 -8.26 -5.71
N GLU A 378 -17.28 -9.35 -5.19
CA GLU A 378 -17.67 -9.48 -3.79
C GLU A 378 -17.12 -10.79 -3.22
N ASP A 379 -16.47 -10.70 -2.06
CA ASP A 379 -15.88 -11.83 -1.36
C ASP A 379 -16.37 -11.97 0.06
N LEU A 380 -16.58 -13.22 0.46
CA LEU A 380 -16.70 -13.61 1.85
C LEU A 380 -15.57 -14.60 2.16
N GLN A 381 -14.71 -14.24 3.12
CA GLN A 381 -13.53 -15.01 3.46
C GLN A 381 -13.50 -15.39 4.94
N VAL A 382 -13.07 -16.61 5.22
CA VAL A 382 -12.65 -17.09 6.53
C VAL A 382 -11.19 -17.50 6.46
N LYS A 383 -10.41 -17.04 7.43
CA LYS A 383 -8.98 -17.34 7.52
C LYS A 383 -8.60 -17.65 8.95
N THR A 384 -7.76 -18.67 9.16
CA THR A 384 -7.14 -18.95 10.46
C THR A 384 -5.65 -19.13 10.30
N ASP A 385 -4.90 -18.41 11.12
CA ASP A 385 -3.42 -18.42 11.17
C ASP A 385 -2.97 -18.89 12.55
N TRP A 386 -2.05 -19.83 12.59
CA TRP A 386 -1.46 -20.39 13.79
C TRP A 386 0.04 -20.16 13.79
N GLN A 387 0.60 -19.81 14.94
CA GLN A 387 2.03 -19.65 15.10
C GLN A 387 2.47 -20.39 16.35
N PHE A 388 3.45 -21.28 16.16
CA PHE A 388 4.13 -22.00 17.22
C PHE A 388 5.61 -21.66 17.25
N SER A 389 6.11 -21.27 18.43
CA SER A 389 7.52 -20.97 18.66
C SER A 389 8.06 -21.93 19.70
N SER A 390 8.78 -22.99 19.26
CA SER A 390 9.30 -24.00 20.17
C SER A 390 10.43 -23.43 21.02
N ASN A 391 11.44 -22.88 20.34
CA ASN A 391 12.68 -22.36 20.93
C ASN A 391 13.20 -21.19 20.11
N LYS A 392 14.39 -20.69 20.43
CA LYS A 392 15.05 -19.64 19.64
C LYS A 392 15.45 -20.08 18.22
N TRP A 393 15.40 -21.40 17.92
CA TRP A 393 15.85 -21.95 16.64
C TRP A 393 14.74 -22.45 15.70
N LEU A 394 13.49 -22.65 16.19
CA LEU A 394 12.37 -23.15 15.39
C LEU A 394 11.10 -22.34 15.60
N LYS A 395 10.55 -21.78 14.53
CA LYS A 395 9.23 -21.17 14.47
C LYS A 395 8.42 -21.84 13.35
N LEU A 396 7.20 -22.25 13.67
CA LEU A 396 6.27 -22.88 12.75
C LEU A 396 5.04 -21.97 12.61
N GLN A 397 4.61 -21.74 11.39
CA GLN A 397 3.36 -21.04 11.07
C GLN A 397 2.56 -21.89 10.09
N TRP A 398 1.26 -22.04 10.35
CA TRP A 398 0.36 -22.75 9.42
C TRP A 398 -1.02 -22.09 9.47
N GLY A 399 -1.83 -22.39 8.49
CA GLY A 399 -3.19 -21.86 8.45
C GLY A 399 -4.02 -22.40 7.31
N LEU A 400 -5.28 -22.02 7.37
CA LEU A 400 -6.29 -22.33 6.38
C LEU A 400 -6.98 -21.03 5.95
N GLN A 401 -7.36 -20.99 4.70
CA GLN A 401 -8.10 -19.88 4.09
C GLN A 401 -9.19 -20.44 3.19
N TYR A 402 -10.37 -19.84 3.24
CA TYR A 402 -11.46 -20.12 2.33
C TYR A 402 -12.10 -18.82 1.90
N ILE A 403 -12.32 -18.65 0.59
CA ILE A 403 -12.95 -17.47 0.00
C ILE A 403 -14.07 -17.92 -0.93
N LYS A 404 -15.22 -17.31 -0.78
CA LYS A 404 -16.33 -17.42 -1.72
C LYS A 404 -16.39 -16.12 -2.52
N HIS A 405 -16.19 -16.23 -3.82
CA HIS A 405 -16.22 -15.12 -4.78
C HIS A 405 -17.55 -15.02 -5.50
N ARG A 406 -17.97 -13.78 -5.79
CA ARG A 406 -19.05 -13.44 -6.69
C ARG A 406 -18.57 -12.34 -7.63
N PHE A 407 -18.48 -12.64 -8.90
CA PHE A 407 -18.10 -11.70 -9.95
C PHE A 407 -19.34 -11.21 -10.66
N SER A 408 -19.41 -9.90 -10.92
CA SER A 408 -20.37 -9.26 -11.79
C SER A 408 -19.60 -8.70 -12.99
N PRO A 409 -19.44 -9.47 -14.08
CA PRO A 409 -18.49 -9.15 -15.16
C PRO A 409 -18.99 -8.09 -16.15
N GLY A 410 -20.06 -7.36 -15.82
CA GLY A 410 -20.52 -6.23 -16.61
C GLY A 410 -21.91 -6.46 -17.21
N ALA A 411 -22.95 -6.33 -16.40
CA ALA A 411 -24.31 -6.17 -16.92
C ALA A 411 -24.47 -4.77 -17.53
N GLY A 412 -25.16 -4.66 -18.64
CA GLY A 412 -25.34 -3.37 -19.29
C GLY A 412 -26.55 -3.28 -20.17
N ASP A 413 -27.09 -2.07 -20.26
CA ASP A 413 -28.23 -1.70 -21.10
C ASP A 413 -27.81 -0.60 -22.08
N VAL A 414 -28.18 -0.76 -23.32
CA VAL A 414 -28.07 0.30 -24.34
C VAL A 414 -29.46 0.67 -24.83
N THR A 415 -29.78 1.94 -24.72
CA THR A 415 -31.05 2.49 -25.26
C THR A 415 -30.73 3.43 -26.41
N ALA A 416 -31.27 3.13 -27.59
CA ALA A 416 -31.16 3.94 -28.81
C ALA A 416 -32.55 4.39 -29.26
N GLY A 417 -32.94 5.62 -28.91
CA GLY A 417 -34.30 6.09 -29.13
C GLY A 417 -35.35 5.23 -28.38
N ALA A 418 -36.22 4.54 -29.12
CA ALA A 418 -37.22 3.64 -28.55
C ALA A 418 -36.74 2.18 -28.40
N GLN A 419 -35.54 1.85 -28.90
CA GLN A 419 -34.99 0.50 -28.82
C GLN A 419 -34.09 0.32 -27.58
N GLN A 420 -34.29 -0.73 -26.82
CA GLN A 420 -33.46 -1.11 -25.68
C GLN A 420 -32.81 -2.47 -25.95
N PHE A 421 -31.50 -2.52 -25.79
CA PHE A 421 -30.69 -3.72 -25.87
C PHE A 421 -30.15 -4.01 -24.49
N ILE A 422 -30.57 -5.13 -23.88
CA ILE A 422 -30.12 -5.55 -22.55
C ILE A 422 -29.11 -6.66 -22.74
N SER A 423 -27.90 -6.47 -22.21
CA SER A 423 -26.90 -7.53 -22.08
C SER A 423 -26.90 -8.06 -20.65
N ASP A 424 -27.64 -9.17 -20.43
CA ASP A 424 -27.68 -9.86 -19.12
C ASP A 424 -26.49 -10.81 -19.03
N ILE A 425 -25.30 -10.26 -18.73
CA ILE A 425 -24.12 -11.08 -18.41
C ILE A 425 -24.29 -11.59 -16.99
N LYS A 426 -24.49 -12.90 -16.85
CA LYS A 426 -24.76 -13.54 -15.56
C LYS A 426 -23.56 -13.43 -14.62
N ASN A 427 -23.86 -13.28 -13.32
CA ASN A 427 -22.84 -13.38 -12.28
C ASN A 427 -22.13 -14.74 -12.34
N GLN A 428 -20.81 -14.70 -12.10
CA GLN A 428 -19.99 -15.89 -11.99
C GLN A 428 -19.60 -16.11 -10.52
N TYR A 429 -19.44 -17.36 -10.14
CA TYR A 429 -19.13 -17.73 -8.76
C TYR A 429 -17.91 -18.63 -8.72
N ALA A 430 -17.10 -18.49 -7.67
CA ALA A 430 -15.98 -19.38 -7.45
C ALA A 430 -15.72 -19.59 -5.96
N HIS A 431 -15.09 -20.72 -5.66
CA HIS A 431 -14.57 -21.08 -4.35
C HIS A 431 -13.05 -21.20 -4.43
N GLU A 432 -12.36 -20.47 -3.56
CA GLU A 432 -10.91 -20.58 -3.37
C GLU A 432 -10.64 -21.12 -1.97
N ALA A 433 -9.84 -22.16 -1.85
CA ALA A 433 -9.40 -22.71 -0.57
C ALA A 433 -7.88 -22.87 -0.57
N ALA A 434 -7.23 -22.64 0.56
CA ALA A 434 -5.81 -22.87 0.67
C ALA A 434 -5.42 -23.34 2.08
N GLY A 435 -4.48 -24.28 2.11
CA GLY A 435 -3.75 -24.68 3.31
C GLY A 435 -2.27 -24.32 3.16
N TYR A 436 -1.63 -23.86 4.22
CA TYR A 436 -0.23 -23.48 4.15
C TYR A 436 0.52 -23.75 5.45
N ILE A 437 1.81 -23.97 5.30
CA ILE A 437 2.76 -24.14 6.39
C ILE A 437 4.07 -23.42 6.05
N THR A 438 4.68 -22.81 7.03
CA THR A 438 6.01 -22.17 6.93
C THR A 438 6.81 -22.52 8.17
N THR A 439 8.06 -22.90 7.98
CA THR A 439 9.02 -23.25 9.03
C THR A 439 10.24 -22.35 8.93
N ASP A 440 10.51 -21.60 9.97
CA ASP A 440 11.76 -20.85 10.13
C ASP A 440 12.71 -21.65 11.02
N VAL A 441 13.90 -21.96 10.50
CA VAL A 441 14.92 -22.75 11.18
C VAL A 441 16.24 -21.99 11.23
N LYS A 442 16.83 -21.88 12.39
CA LYS A 442 18.23 -21.46 12.55
C LYS A 442 19.13 -22.68 12.44
N VAL A 443 19.66 -22.92 11.24
CA VAL A 443 20.53 -24.07 10.96
C VAL A 443 21.87 -23.93 11.67
N THR A 444 22.43 -22.71 11.66
CA THR A 444 23.61 -22.31 12.44
C THR A 444 23.41 -20.89 12.98
N PRO A 445 24.25 -20.37 13.84
CA PRO A 445 24.19 -18.96 14.26
C PRO A 445 24.25 -17.96 13.08
N ALA A 446 24.90 -18.34 11.98
CA ALA A 446 25.05 -17.53 10.78
C ALA A 446 24.01 -17.84 9.70
N LEU A 447 23.48 -19.06 9.63
CA LEU A 447 22.57 -19.51 8.57
C LEU A 447 21.16 -19.74 9.11
N GLU A 448 20.21 -19.03 8.57
CA GLU A 448 18.79 -19.22 8.83
C GLU A 448 18.08 -19.61 7.49
N MET A 449 17.12 -20.52 7.58
CA MET A 449 16.32 -20.99 6.46
C MET A 449 14.85 -20.84 6.77
N THR A 450 14.09 -20.38 5.80
CA THR A 450 12.62 -20.40 5.81
C THR A 450 12.16 -21.31 4.69
N ALA A 451 11.42 -22.36 5.00
CA ALA A 451 10.78 -23.26 4.02
C ALA A 451 9.27 -23.15 4.18
N GLY A 452 8.55 -23.00 3.09
CA GLY A 452 7.10 -22.88 3.09
C GLY A 452 6.46 -23.67 1.95
N MET A 453 5.25 -24.14 2.18
CA MET A 453 4.39 -24.76 1.17
C MET A 453 2.99 -24.18 1.34
N ARG A 454 2.41 -23.74 0.23
CA ARG A 454 0.99 -23.43 0.12
C ARG A 454 0.38 -24.38 -0.91
N TYR A 455 -0.77 -24.90 -0.62
CA TYR A 455 -1.59 -25.65 -1.56
C TYR A 455 -2.88 -24.90 -1.79
N SER A 456 -3.10 -24.43 -3.01
CA SER A 456 -4.26 -23.63 -3.39
C SER A 456 -5.19 -24.45 -4.27
N TYR A 457 -6.45 -24.44 -3.94
CA TYR A 457 -7.56 -25.03 -4.69
C TYR A 457 -8.49 -23.92 -5.14
N PHE A 458 -8.89 -23.94 -6.41
CA PHE A 458 -9.87 -23.02 -6.97
C PHE A 458 -10.90 -23.81 -7.77
N ASN A 459 -12.18 -23.45 -7.65
CA ASN A 459 -13.27 -24.06 -8.38
C ASN A 459 -14.28 -23.00 -8.81
N GLN A 460 -14.37 -22.75 -10.11
CA GLN A 460 -15.46 -21.98 -10.70
C GLN A 460 -16.74 -22.84 -10.70
N VAL A 461 -17.87 -22.26 -10.22
CA VAL A 461 -19.13 -23.00 -10.06
C VAL A 461 -20.33 -22.23 -10.61
N GLY A 462 -21.38 -22.99 -11.00
CA GLY A 462 -22.67 -22.41 -11.34
C GLY A 462 -23.43 -21.76 -10.16
N PRO A 463 -24.50 -21.02 -10.42
CA PRO A 463 -25.29 -21.02 -11.66
C PRO A 463 -24.72 -20.03 -12.70
N THR A 464 -24.44 -20.50 -13.90
CA THR A 464 -24.06 -19.67 -15.05
C THR A 464 -24.21 -20.50 -16.32
N SER A 465 -24.07 -19.85 -17.48
CA SER A 465 -23.93 -20.50 -18.77
C SER A 465 -22.57 -20.15 -19.34
N ARG A 466 -21.86 -21.10 -19.92
CA ARG A 466 -20.61 -20.88 -20.65
C ARG A 466 -20.78 -21.18 -22.13
N ILE A 467 -19.95 -20.56 -22.93
CA ILE A 467 -19.84 -20.82 -24.34
C ILE A 467 -18.93 -22.02 -24.55
N ILE A 468 -19.32 -22.93 -25.44
CA ILE A 468 -18.50 -24.07 -25.84
C ILE A 468 -17.55 -23.63 -26.95
N TYR A 469 -16.26 -23.88 -26.78
CA TYR A 469 -15.23 -23.58 -27.76
C TYR A 469 -14.80 -24.84 -28.50
N GLY A 470 -14.54 -24.70 -29.80
CA GLY A 470 -13.96 -25.78 -30.63
C GLY A 470 -12.48 -26.04 -30.32
N ALA A 471 -11.92 -27.06 -30.94
CA ALA A 471 -10.50 -27.39 -30.84
C ALA A 471 -9.58 -26.25 -31.38
N ASP A 472 -10.10 -25.40 -32.22
CA ASP A 472 -9.47 -24.21 -32.78
C ASP A 472 -9.52 -23.01 -31.82
N GLY A 473 -10.19 -23.14 -30.67
CA GLY A 473 -10.37 -22.07 -29.68
C GLY A 473 -11.46 -21.06 -30.02
N GLU A 474 -12.18 -21.22 -31.14
CA GLU A 474 -13.30 -20.36 -31.55
C GLU A 474 -14.63 -20.85 -30.95
N SER A 475 -15.59 -19.92 -30.80
CA SER A 475 -16.91 -20.24 -30.27
C SER A 475 -17.69 -21.14 -31.23
N THR A 476 -18.24 -22.25 -30.74
CA THR A 476 -19.16 -23.11 -31.52
C THR A 476 -20.57 -22.54 -31.64
N GLY A 477 -20.86 -21.41 -30.97
CA GLY A 477 -22.20 -20.84 -30.83
C GLY A 477 -23.14 -21.62 -29.87
N GLN A 478 -22.67 -22.71 -29.30
CA GLN A 478 -23.43 -23.50 -28.31
C GLN A 478 -23.08 -23.04 -26.89
N THR A 479 -24.05 -23.16 -25.98
CA THR A 479 -23.87 -22.84 -24.58
C THR A 479 -24.22 -24.04 -23.69
N GLU A 480 -23.44 -24.26 -22.65
CA GLU A 480 -23.70 -25.23 -21.60
C GLU A 480 -24.10 -24.49 -20.31
N SER A 481 -25.19 -24.98 -19.69
CA SER A 481 -25.72 -24.36 -18.47
C SER A 481 -25.39 -25.21 -17.26
N PHE A 482 -24.89 -24.57 -16.20
CA PHE A 482 -24.53 -25.19 -14.93
C PHE A 482 -25.50 -24.78 -13.82
N LYS A 483 -25.92 -25.76 -13.01
CA LYS A 483 -26.73 -25.53 -11.83
C LYS A 483 -25.91 -24.91 -10.69
N ARG A 484 -26.59 -24.35 -9.69
CA ARG A 484 -25.94 -23.80 -8.51
C ARG A 484 -25.05 -24.84 -7.82
N GLY A 485 -23.76 -24.46 -7.65
CA GLY A 485 -22.74 -25.32 -7.01
C GLY A 485 -22.15 -26.39 -7.91
N GLU A 486 -22.61 -26.55 -9.14
CA GLU A 486 -22.03 -27.47 -10.12
C GLU A 486 -20.67 -26.94 -10.58
N SER A 487 -19.66 -27.83 -10.60
CA SER A 487 -18.27 -27.46 -10.94
C SER A 487 -18.13 -27.23 -12.45
N ILE A 488 -17.51 -26.13 -12.83
CA ILE A 488 -17.22 -25.75 -14.21
C ILE A 488 -15.77 -26.03 -14.51
N ALA A 489 -14.87 -25.52 -13.67
CA ALA A 489 -13.42 -25.70 -13.81
C ALA A 489 -12.75 -25.72 -12.43
N ALA A 490 -11.97 -26.76 -12.16
CA ALA A 490 -11.28 -26.93 -10.88
C ALA A 490 -9.77 -27.01 -11.08
N TYR A 491 -9.01 -26.34 -10.21
CA TYR A 491 -7.57 -26.24 -10.28
C TYR A 491 -6.91 -26.50 -8.93
N HIS A 492 -5.74 -27.13 -8.96
CA HIS A 492 -4.94 -27.50 -7.81
C HIS A 492 -3.49 -27.09 -8.03
N TYR A 493 -2.94 -26.26 -7.16
CA TYR A 493 -1.57 -25.77 -7.31
C TYR A 493 -0.77 -25.86 -6.02
N PRO A 494 0.34 -26.62 -5.99
CA PRO A 494 1.37 -26.51 -4.96
C PRO A 494 2.25 -25.29 -5.23
N GLU A 495 2.50 -24.50 -4.20
CA GLU A 495 3.28 -23.27 -4.24
C GLU A 495 4.45 -23.35 -3.24
N PRO A 496 5.56 -24.05 -3.60
CA PRO A 496 6.75 -24.13 -2.76
C PRO A 496 7.47 -22.78 -2.66
N ARG A 497 8.04 -22.53 -1.50
CA ARG A 497 8.79 -21.30 -1.18
C ARG A 497 9.95 -21.64 -0.29
N ILE A 498 11.12 -21.09 -0.59
CA ILE A 498 12.30 -21.27 0.23
C ILE A 498 13.11 -19.97 0.26
N SER A 499 13.64 -19.64 1.42
CA SER A 499 14.52 -18.47 1.60
C SER A 499 15.67 -18.82 2.52
N PHE A 500 16.84 -18.26 2.25
CA PHE A 500 18.04 -18.39 3.03
C PHE A 500 18.54 -17.02 3.45
N LEU A 501 18.98 -16.90 4.70
CA LEU A 501 19.70 -15.78 5.22
C LEU A 501 21.06 -16.25 5.75
N TYR A 502 22.15 -15.73 5.18
CA TYR A 502 23.50 -15.92 5.67
C TYR A 502 24.03 -14.64 6.25
N LYS A 503 24.24 -14.63 7.57
CA LYS A 503 24.77 -13.48 8.31
C LYS A 503 26.27 -13.41 8.13
N LEU A 504 26.74 -12.27 7.69
CA LEU A 504 28.14 -11.93 7.53
C LEU A 504 28.62 -11.06 8.70
N PRO A 505 29.93 -10.98 8.98
CA PRO A 505 30.50 -10.01 9.89
C PRO A 505 30.14 -8.56 9.53
N ALA A 506 30.36 -7.63 10.47
CA ALA A 506 30.16 -6.19 10.28
C ALA A 506 28.76 -5.78 9.83
N GLN A 507 27.72 -6.40 10.42
CA GLN A 507 26.30 -6.11 10.15
C GLN A 507 25.94 -6.20 8.67
N ALA A 508 26.38 -7.26 8.00
CA ALA A 508 26.02 -7.58 6.63
C ALA A 508 25.30 -8.93 6.56
N SER A 509 24.57 -9.16 5.45
CA SER A 509 23.97 -10.45 5.15
C SER A 509 23.78 -10.64 3.64
N ILE A 510 23.77 -11.91 3.23
CA ILE A 510 23.32 -12.36 1.91
C ILE A 510 22.01 -13.09 2.11
N LYS A 511 21.05 -12.84 1.24
CA LYS A 511 19.77 -13.55 1.21
C LYS A 511 19.53 -14.08 -0.19
N ALA A 512 18.88 -15.23 -0.26
CA ALA A 512 18.42 -15.83 -1.50
C ALA A 512 17.01 -16.39 -1.30
N SER A 513 16.17 -16.36 -2.33
CA SER A 513 14.84 -16.93 -2.26
C SER A 513 14.37 -17.49 -3.59
N TYR A 514 13.55 -18.52 -3.51
CA TYR A 514 12.70 -19.03 -4.58
C TYR A 514 11.25 -19.00 -4.12
N THR A 515 10.35 -18.57 -5.01
CA THR A 515 8.92 -18.49 -4.73
C THR A 515 8.13 -18.86 -5.98
N ARG A 516 7.19 -19.78 -5.84
CA ARG A 516 6.14 -20.05 -6.82
C ARG A 516 4.82 -19.55 -6.29
N THR A 517 4.06 -18.83 -7.14
CA THR A 517 2.74 -18.26 -6.81
C THR A 517 1.76 -18.48 -7.93
N THR A 518 0.47 -18.56 -7.57
CA THR A 518 -0.63 -18.76 -8.51
C THR A 518 -1.68 -17.67 -8.32
N GLN A 519 -2.32 -17.25 -9.40
CA GLN A 519 -3.39 -16.24 -9.41
C GLN A 519 -4.61 -16.78 -10.16
N PHE A 520 -5.79 -16.67 -9.53
CA PHE A 520 -7.07 -17.15 -10.07
C PHE A 520 -8.00 -16.02 -10.51
N LEU A 521 -7.75 -14.79 -10.07
CA LEU A 521 -8.54 -13.60 -10.38
C LEU A 521 -7.72 -12.68 -11.27
N HIS A 522 -8.24 -12.35 -12.42
CA HIS A 522 -7.54 -11.56 -13.44
C HIS A 522 -8.25 -10.25 -13.70
N LEU A 523 -7.51 -9.17 -13.97
CA LEU A 523 -8.04 -7.89 -14.38
C LEU A 523 -7.89 -7.76 -15.89
N ALA A 524 -8.99 -7.85 -16.59
CA ALA A 524 -9.06 -7.63 -18.03
C ALA A 524 -9.06 -6.13 -18.32
N THR A 525 -7.91 -5.60 -18.74
CA THR A 525 -7.73 -4.17 -19.04
C THR A 525 -7.66 -3.92 -20.53
N THR A 526 -8.39 -2.91 -21.00
CA THR A 526 -8.53 -2.56 -22.41
C THR A 526 -7.65 -1.41 -22.83
N SER A 527 -7.07 -0.70 -21.89
CA SER A 527 -6.33 0.54 -22.12
C SER A 527 -4.88 0.46 -21.64
N GLY A 528 -4.06 1.40 -22.10
CA GLY A 528 -2.70 1.59 -21.62
C GLY A 528 -2.58 2.07 -20.18
N ALA A 529 -3.70 2.36 -19.49
CA ALA A 529 -3.79 2.68 -18.10
C ALA A 529 -4.88 1.83 -17.45
N THR A 530 -4.70 1.44 -16.18
CA THR A 530 -5.74 0.74 -15.44
C THR A 530 -6.85 1.72 -15.07
N PHE A 531 -8.07 1.41 -15.46
CA PHE A 531 -9.25 2.21 -15.15
C PHE A 531 -10.17 1.47 -14.16
N PRO A 532 -11.04 2.17 -13.44
CA PRO A 532 -12.07 1.52 -12.63
C PRO A 532 -13.01 0.63 -13.43
N SER A 533 -13.16 0.88 -14.73
CA SER A 533 -13.96 0.10 -15.69
C SER A 533 -13.34 -1.21 -16.14
N ASP A 534 -12.09 -1.50 -15.77
CA ASP A 534 -11.46 -2.79 -16.04
C ASP A 534 -12.20 -3.91 -15.28
N LEU A 535 -12.35 -5.07 -15.92
CA LEU A 535 -13.20 -6.14 -15.43
C LEU A 535 -12.44 -7.19 -14.67
N TRP A 536 -12.91 -7.55 -13.46
CA TRP A 536 -12.44 -8.71 -12.76
C TRP A 536 -13.12 -9.98 -13.28
N VAL A 537 -12.31 -10.94 -13.73
CA VAL A 537 -12.77 -12.23 -14.24
C VAL A 537 -12.07 -13.37 -13.50
N PRO A 538 -12.80 -14.46 -13.17
CA PRO A 538 -12.18 -15.64 -12.57
C PRO A 538 -11.44 -16.48 -13.60
N SER A 539 -10.54 -17.33 -13.13
CA SER A 539 -10.09 -18.49 -13.91
C SER A 539 -11.28 -19.41 -14.18
N GLY A 540 -11.29 -19.99 -15.38
CA GLY A 540 -12.32 -20.87 -15.89
C GLY A 540 -11.71 -21.90 -16.85
N GLU A 541 -12.51 -22.49 -17.71
CA GLU A 541 -11.99 -23.47 -18.65
C GLU A 541 -11.02 -22.85 -19.65
N LYS A 542 -11.35 -21.67 -20.21
CA LYS A 542 -10.51 -20.96 -21.17
C LYS A 542 -9.44 -20.14 -20.46
N ILE A 543 -9.78 -19.44 -19.41
CA ILE A 543 -8.86 -18.59 -18.63
C ILE A 543 -8.15 -19.44 -17.57
N LYS A 544 -7.00 -19.99 -17.91
CA LYS A 544 -6.21 -20.80 -16.96
C LYS A 544 -5.58 -19.91 -15.87
N PRO A 545 -5.41 -20.43 -14.64
CA PRO A 545 -4.69 -19.74 -13.58
C PRO A 545 -3.30 -19.28 -14.03
N ALA A 546 -2.97 -18.03 -13.77
CA ALA A 546 -1.64 -17.51 -14.04
C ALA A 546 -0.65 -17.97 -12.96
N ILE A 547 0.59 -18.28 -13.35
CA ILE A 547 1.65 -18.79 -12.48
C ILE A 547 2.86 -17.89 -12.62
N ALA A 548 3.53 -17.61 -11.51
CA ALA A 548 4.85 -16.98 -11.53
C ALA A 548 5.85 -17.76 -10.67
N GLU A 549 7.07 -17.84 -11.16
CA GLU A 549 8.23 -18.37 -10.44
C GLU A 549 9.30 -17.31 -10.39
N GLN A 550 9.81 -17.02 -9.20
CA GLN A 550 10.81 -15.98 -8.99
C GLN A 550 11.97 -16.51 -8.17
N VAL A 551 13.18 -16.25 -8.65
CA VAL A 551 14.42 -16.39 -7.90
C VAL A 551 14.95 -15.00 -7.62
N ALA A 552 15.47 -14.78 -6.41
CA ALA A 552 16.10 -13.52 -6.07
C ALA A 552 17.29 -13.75 -5.13
N ILE A 553 18.32 -12.90 -5.26
CA ILE A 553 19.48 -12.86 -4.38
C ILE A 553 19.78 -11.41 -4.01
N GLY A 554 20.23 -11.16 -2.79
CA GLY A 554 20.52 -9.79 -2.33
C GLY A 554 21.62 -9.74 -1.28
N TYR A 555 22.35 -8.62 -1.29
CA TYR A 555 23.32 -8.25 -0.28
C TYR A 555 22.80 -7.05 0.50
N PHE A 556 22.87 -7.12 1.83
CA PHE A 556 22.36 -6.10 2.74
C PHE A 556 23.44 -5.73 3.75
N LYS A 557 23.59 -4.44 4.04
CA LYS A 557 24.60 -3.94 4.97
C LYS A 557 24.13 -2.71 5.74
N ASN A 558 24.34 -2.73 7.04
CA ASN A 558 24.20 -1.56 7.89
C ASN A 558 25.58 -1.00 8.22
N LEU A 559 25.72 0.34 8.19
CA LEU A 559 26.96 1.05 8.44
C LEU A 559 26.78 2.07 9.56
N ALA A 560 27.88 2.38 10.27
CA ALA A 560 27.97 3.42 11.30
C ALA A 560 26.86 3.31 12.37
N GLY A 561 26.72 2.12 12.99
CA GLY A 561 25.71 1.87 14.05
C GLY A 561 24.28 2.03 13.54
N ASN A 562 23.94 1.47 12.38
CA ASN A 562 22.61 1.55 11.71
C ASN A 562 22.23 2.94 11.20
N LYS A 563 23.19 3.88 11.13
CA LYS A 563 22.94 5.21 10.57
C LYS A 563 22.69 5.17 9.04
N TYR A 564 23.35 4.25 8.35
CA TYR A 564 23.15 4.01 6.91
C TYR A 564 22.72 2.57 6.68
N GLU A 565 21.86 2.37 5.72
CA GLU A 565 21.42 1.06 5.21
C GLU A 565 21.68 1.01 3.72
N LEU A 566 22.32 -0.07 3.25
CA LEU A 566 22.60 -0.33 1.85
C LEU A 566 22.05 -1.69 1.47
N SER A 567 21.47 -1.81 0.28
CA SER A 567 21.15 -3.10 -0.32
C SER A 567 21.34 -3.10 -1.83
N ALA A 568 21.67 -4.28 -2.35
CA ALA A 568 21.69 -4.59 -3.78
C ALA A 568 20.98 -5.94 -3.95
N GLU A 569 19.93 -5.98 -4.78
CA GLU A 569 19.13 -7.17 -5.03
C GLU A 569 19.03 -7.44 -6.53
N ALA A 570 19.18 -8.71 -6.94
CA ALA A 570 18.92 -9.15 -8.30
C ALA A 570 17.78 -10.17 -8.30
N TYR A 571 16.94 -10.16 -9.34
CA TYR A 571 15.83 -11.09 -9.50
C TYR A 571 15.67 -11.54 -10.95
N TYR A 572 15.13 -12.74 -11.09
CA TYR A 572 14.64 -13.31 -12.34
C TYR A 572 13.28 -13.96 -12.11
N LYS A 573 12.30 -13.64 -12.95
CA LYS A 573 10.91 -14.05 -12.80
C LYS A 573 10.35 -14.52 -14.13
N THR A 574 9.75 -15.69 -14.16
CA THR A 574 8.95 -16.21 -15.28
C THR A 574 7.47 -16.17 -14.94
N MET A 575 6.65 -15.95 -15.94
CA MET A 575 5.20 -15.89 -15.80
C MET A 575 4.54 -16.68 -16.93
N SER A 576 3.58 -17.54 -16.58
CA SER A 576 2.80 -18.33 -17.52
C SER A 576 1.33 -17.93 -17.46
N ASN A 577 0.57 -18.24 -18.53
CA ASN A 577 -0.85 -17.94 -18.67
C ASN A 577 -1.17 -16.44 -18.43
N GLN A 578 -0.33 -15.57 -18.99
CA GLN A 578 -0.59 -14.13 -18.99
C GLN A 578 -1.70 -13.84 -19.98
N ILE A 579 -2.59 -12.89 -19.62
CA ILE A 579 -3.78 -12.54 -20.39
C ILE A 579 -3.57 -11.21 -21.09
N GLU A 580 -4.02 -11.13 -22.35
CA GLU A 580 -4.16 -9.88 -23.11
C GLU A 580 -5.42 -10.02 -23.98
N PHE A 581 -5.98 -8.92 -24.42
CA PHE A 581 -7.03 -8.93 -25.43
C PHE A 581 -6.44 -9.02 -26.84
N ARG A 582 -7.15 -9.71 -27.75
CA ARG A 582 -6.78 -9.69 -29.16
C ARG A 582 -6.90 -8.28 -29.73
N PRO A 583 -6.09 -7.88 -30.72
CA PRO A 583 -6.27 -6.61 -31.43
C PRO A 583 -7.67 -6.51 -32.05
N GLY A 584 -8.36 -5.39 -31.79
CA GLY A 584 -9.73 -5.19 -32.28
C GLY A 584 -10.81 -5.91 -31.48
N ALA A 585 -10.49 -6.42 -30.28
CA ALA A 585 -11.44 -7.07 -29.38
C ALA A 585 -12.67 -6.20 -29.10
N GLN A 586 -13.84 -6.81 -29.21
CA GLN A 586 -15.11 -6.19 -28.85
C GLN A 586 -15.41 -6.43 -27.38
N LEU A 587 -15.35 -5.38 -26.59
CA LEU A 587 -15.39 -5.50 -25.12
C LEU A 587 -16.71 -5.01 -24.53
N LEU A 588 -17.37 -4.12 -25.25
CA LEU A 588 -18.59 -3.48 -24.78
C LEU A 588 -19.79 -4.40 -25.06
N LEU A 589 -20.54 -4.75 -23.99
CA LEU A 589 -21.72 -5.64 -24.05
C LEU A 589 -21.46 -7.03 -24.66
N ASN A 590 -20.20 -7.46 -24.67
CA ASN A 590 -19.83 -8.74 -25.21
C ASN A 590 -20.07 -9.85 -24.20
N GLN A 591 -21.05 -10.73 -24.50
CA GLN A 591 -21.33 -11.92 -23.67
C GLN A 591 -20.23 -12.98 -23.75
N ASN A 592 -19.35 -12.89 -24.76
CA ASN A 592 -18.21 -13.78 -24.99
C ASN A 592 -16.88 -13.05 -24.73
N LEU A 593 -16.73 -12.39 -23.61
CA LEU A 593 -15.51 -11.69 -23.27
C LEU A 593 -14.28 -12.60 -23.22
N GLU A 594 -14.46 -13.85 -22.77
CA GLU A 594 -13.39 -14.85 -22.74
C GLU A 594 -12.87 -15.24 -24.13
N GLY A 595 -13.73 -15.16 -25.17
CA GLY A 595 -13.38 -15.37 -26.56
C GLY A 595 -12.45 -14.31 -27.13
N GLU A 596 -12.45 -13.12 -26.57
CA GLU A 596 -11.58 -12.01 -26.96
C GLU A 596 -10.20 -12.04 -26.30
N MET A 597 -9.95 -13.00 -25.39
CA MET A 597 -8.70 -13.11 -24.65
C MET A 597 -7.75 -14.09 -25.32
N ILE A 598 -6.48 -13.68 -25.32
CA ILE A 598 -5.35 -14.49 -25.77
C ILE A 598 -4.39 -14.71 -24.60
N PHE A 599 -3.63 -15.79 -24.66
CA PHE A 599 -2.81 -16.27 -23.56
C PHE A 599 -1.35 -16.36 -23.96
N GLY A 600 -0.47 -15.98 -23.05
CA GLY A 600 0.95 -15.94 -23.31
C GLY A 600 1.81 -16.14 -22.08
N SER A 601 3.07 -15.85 -22.23
CA SER A 601 4.08 -15.91 -21.17
C SER A 601 4.78 -14.58 -20.99
N GLY A 602 5.55 -14.48 -19.91
CA GLY A 602 6.35 -13.29 -19.63
C GLY A 602 7.61 -13.61 -18.89
N VAL A 603 8.62 -12.75 -19.06
CA VAL A 603 9.87 -12.78 -18.33
C VAL A 603 10.18 -11.39 -17.80
N ALA A 604 10.65 -11.32 -16.55
CA ALA A 604 11.08 -10.06 -15.94
C ALA A 604 12.37 -10.29 -15.13
N TYR A 605 13.35 -9.42 -15.30
CA TYR A 605 14.60 -9.48 -14.55
C TYR A 605 15.17 -8.10 -14.29
N GLY A 606 16.00 -7.98 -13.25
CA GLY A 606 16.56 -6.69 -12.92
C GLY A 606 17.46 -6.71 -11.70
N ILE A 607 18.09 -5.56 -11.48
CA ILE A 607 18.93 -5.26 -10.31
C ILE A 607 18.39 -4.01 -9.63
N GLU A 608 18.26 -4.05 -8.33
CA GLU A 608 17.74 -2.99 -7.48
C GLU A 608 18.81 -2.55 -6.49
N PHE A 609 19.09 -1.25 -6.42
CA PHE A 609 20.01 -0.65 -5.45
C PHE A 609 19.24 0.27 -4.51
N PHE A 610 19.54 0.19 -3.24
CA PHE A 610 18.95 1.05 -2.22
C PHE A 610 19.99 1.54 -1.24
N ALA A 611 20.01 2.84 -0.98
CA ALA A 611 20.88 3.46 0.01
C ALA A 611 20.07 4.45 0.84
N GLN A 612 20.02 4.26 2.16
CA GLN A 612 19.25 5.10 3.08
C GLN A 612 20.13 5.66 4.18
N LYS A 613 19.97 6.94 4.48
CA LYS A 613 20.49 7.60 5.69
C LYS A 613 19.33 7.86 6.66
N LYS A 614 19.35 7.20 7.83
CA LYS A 614 18.22 7.15 8.77
C LYS A 614 18.22 8.28 9.80
N THR A 615 19.37 8.83 10.17
CA THR A 615 19.52 9.75 11.29
C THR A 615 20.33 11.00 10.96
N GLY A 616 20.12 12.09 11.72
CA GLY A 616 20.82 13.35 11.59
C GLY A 616 19.91 14.48 11.10
N ARG A 617 20.51 15.65 10.81
CA ARG A 617 19.78 16.80 10.23
C ARG A 617 19.32 16.53 8.80
N PHE A 618 20.09 15.76 8.05
CA PHE A 618 19.75 15.27 6.72
C PHE A 618 19.44 13.78 6.81
N THR A 619 18.27 13.35 6.32
CA THR A 619 17.81 11.96 6.18
C THR A 619 17.23 11.76 4.79
N GLY A 620 17.17 10.52 4.31
CA GLY A 620 16.61 10.25 2.99
C GLY A 620 17.14 8.96 2.39
N TRP A 621 16.80 8.71 1.14
CA TRP A 621 17.24 7.52 0.42
C TRP A 621 17.39 7.76 -1.07
N ILE A 622 18.13 6.88 -1.69
CA ILE A 622 18.26 6.74 -3.14
C ILE A 622 17.85 5.31 -3.47
N GLY A 623 16.90 5.17 -4.37
CA GLY A 623 16.49 3.90 -4.97
C GLY A 623 16.76 3.92 -6.46
N TYR A 624 17.43 2.89 -6.99
CA TYR A 624 17.65 2.74 -8.42
C TYR A 624 17.34 1.32 -8.86
N THR A 625 16.65 1.19 -9.97
CA THR A 625 16.30 -0.09 -10.60
C THR A 625 16.73 -0.09 -12.05
N LEU A 626 17.47 -1.12 -12.45
CA LEU A 626 17.73 -1.49 -13.83
C LEU A 626 16.95 -2.77 -14.11
N SER A 627 16.00 -2.75 -15.03
CA SER A 627 15.14 -3.92 -15.27
C SER A 627 14.63 -3.99 -16.70
N ARG A 628 14.23 -5.21 -17.09
CA ARG A 628 13.55 -5.49 -18.35
C ARG A 628 12.38 -6.44 -18.13
N THR A 629 11.30 -6.20 -18.86
CA THR A 629 10.10 -7.03 -18.83
C THR A 629 9.61 -7.25 -20.25
N GLU A 630 9.43 -8.52 -20.62
CA GLU A 630 8.99 -8.96 -21.95
C GLU A 630 7.77 -9.87 -21.84
N ARG A 631 6.96 -9.87 -22.89
CA ARG A 631 5.80 -10.77 -23.05
C ARG A 631 5.92 -11.49 -24.40
N THR A 632 5.37 -12.70 -24.46
CA THR A 632 5.31 -13.52 -25.67
C THR A 632 3.90 -14.12 -25.76
N PHE A 633 3.21 -13.85 -26.88
CA PHE A 633 1.90 -14.41 -27.23
C PHE A 633 1.98 -14.93 -28.64
N GLU A 634 1.41 -16.10 -28.91
CA GLU A 634 1.42 -16.69 -30.27
C GLU A 634 0.69 -15.79 -31.26
N ASP A 635 -0.45 -15.21 -30.84
CA ASP A 635 -1.32 -14.37 -31.67
C ASP A 635 -0.85 -12.92 -31.79
N LEU A 636 0.21 -12.55 -31.10
CA LEU A 636 0.75 -11.18 -31.14
C LEU A 636 2.21 -11.17 -31.61
N ASN A 637 2.57 -10.14 -32.40
CA ASN A 637 3.93 -9.90 -32.84
C ASN A 637 4.56 -11.11 -33.57
N ASN A 638 3.74 -11.92 -34.23
CA ASN A 638 4.14 -13.18 -34.90
C ASN A 638 4.82 -14.19 -33.94
N GLY A 639 4.35 -14.28 -32.71
CA GLY A 639 4.93 -15.16 -31.69
C GLY A 639 6.28 -14.71 -31.13
N LYS A 640 6.80 -13.54 -31.53
CA LYS A 640 8.09 -13.02 -31.05
C LYS A 640 7.92 -12.26 -29.74
N PRO A 641 8.89 -12.34 -28.83
CA PRO A 641 8.90 -11.53 -27.64
C PRO A 641 8.84 -10.02 -27.95
N PHE A 642 8.08 -9.29 -27.15
CA PHE A 642 7.99 -7.82 -27.24
C PHE A 642 8.07 -7.21 -25.84
N THR A 643 8.50 -5.95 -25.79
CA THR A 643 8.60 -5.18 -24.53
C THR A 643 7.22 -5.00 -23.90
N TYR A 644 7.08 -5.34 -22.62
CA TYR A 644 5.83 -5.10 -21.91
C TYR A 644 5.55 -3.60 -21.80
N ARG A 645 4.29 -3.20 -21.95
CA ARG A 645 3.88 -1.76 -22.00
C ARG A 645 4.34 -0.93 -20.81
N TYR A 646 4.52 -1.54 -19.65
CA TYR A 646 4.99 -0.88 -18.43
C TYR A 646 6.47 -1.15 -18.09
N ASP A 647 7.21 -1.65 -19.06
CA ASP A 647 8.65 -1.78 -18.90
C ASP A 647 9.31 -0.40 -18.78
N ARG A 648 10.17 -0.26 -17.79
CA ARG A 648 11.06 0.88 -17.62
C ARG A 648 12.45 0.34 -17.35
N THR A 649 13.37 0.58 -18.27
CA THR A 649 14.74 0.09 -18.14
C THR A 649 15.45 0.72 -16.95
N HIS A 650 15.32 2.03 -16.79
CA HIS A 650 15.91 2.79 -15.69
C HIS A 650 14.79 3.44 -14.88
N ASP A 651 14.87 3.29 -13.56
CA ASP A 651 13.98 3.95 -12.61
C ASP A 651 14.80 4.42 -11.41
N LEU A 652 14.81 5.73 -11.13
CA LEU A 652 15.61 6.37 -10.08
C LEU A 652 14.70 7.25 -9.23
N SER A 653 14.82 7.10 -7.92
CA SER A 653 14.19 7.97 -6.94
C SER A 653 15.24 8.49 -5.95
N ILE A 654 15.29 9.79 -5.74
CA ILE A 654 16.11 10.44 -4.74
C ILE A 654 15.22 11.21 -3.80
N VAL A 655 15.23 10.84 -2.53
CA VAL A 655 14.41 11.43 -1.48
C VAL A 655 15.33 12.04 -0.43
N GLY A 656 15.15 13.33 -0.17
CA GLY A 656 15.91 14.06 0.84
C GLY A 656 15.00 14.82 1.79
N ASN A 657 15.31 14.77 3.08
CA ASN A 657 14.67 15.56 4.12
C ASN A 657 15.76 16.28 4.93
N TYR A 658 15.67 17.60 5.06
CA TYR A 658 16.63 18.42 5.76
C TYR A 658 15.95 19.31 6.81
N ARG A 659 16.36 19.17 8.06
CA ARG A 659 15.92 20.04 9.15
C ARG A 659 16.71 21.34 9.13
N LEU A 660 16.12 22.41 8.59
CA LEU A 660 16.72 23.75 8.54
C LEU A 660 16.94 24.29 9.95
N ASN A 661 15.90 24.23 10.79
CA ASN A 661 15.94 24.62 12.19
C ASN A 661 14.82 23.90 12.98
N ARG A 662 14.55 24.33 14.22
CA ARG A 662 13.51 23.71 15.06
C ARG A 662 12.08 23.90 14.53
N LYS A 663 11.84 24.91 13.69
CA LYS A 663 10.50 25.25 13.17
C LYS A 663 10.30 24.85 11.72
N TRP A 664 11.37 24.72 10.95
CA TRP A 664 11.31 24.48 9.51
C TRP A 664 12.04 23.20 9.12
N GLU A 665 11.34 22.38 8.39
CA GLU A 665 11.89 21.20 7.69
C GLU A 665 11.63 21.35 6.19
N MET A 666 12.61 20.98 5.37
CA MET A 666 12.51 20.95 3.91
C MET A 666 12.60 19.49 3.46
N ALA A 667 11.78 19.10 2.49
CA ALA A 667 11.85 17.82 1.82
C ALA A 667 11.91 18.02 0.30
N ALA A 668 12.65 17.16 -0.38
CA ALA A 668 12.74 17.14 -1.83
C ALA A 668 12.66 15.69 -2.34
N VAL A 669 11.97 15.51 -3.44
CA VAL A 669 11.86 14.22 -4.15
C VAL A 669 12.17 14.45 -5.61
N PHE A 670 13.17 13.76 -6.13
CA PHE A 670 13.45 13.68 -7.56
C PHE A 670 13.18 12.28 -8.05
N VAL A 671 12.43 12.17 -9.14
CA VAL A 671 12.16 10.90 -9.82
C VAL A 671 12.57 10.98 -11.28
N TYR A 672 13.14 9.90 -11.79
CA TYR A 672 13.44 9.70 -13.19
C TYR A 672 13.04 8.27 -13.59
N GLY A 673 12.39 8.11 -14.73
CA GLY A 673 12.07 6.81 -15.32
C GLY A 673 12.16 6.86 -16.83
N THR A 674 12.68 5.80 -17.44
CA THR A 674 12.55 5.57 -18.87
C THR A 674 11.07 5.57 -19.25
N GLY A 675 10.70 6.16 -20.37
CA GLY A 675 9.30 6.20 -20.84
C GLY A 675 8.72 4.79 -21.04
N ASN A 676 7.41 4.66 -20.91
CA ASN A 676 6.69 3.42 -21.15
C ASN A 676 6.76 3.02 -22.63
N ALA A 677 6.67 1.73 -22.91
CA ALA A 677 6.57 1.22 -24.27
C ALA A 677 5.13 1.38 -24.80
N LEU A 678 5.01 1.73 -26.07
CA LEU A 678 3.73 2.05 -26.71
C LEU A 678 3.73 1.52 -28.14
N THR A 679 2.58 1.05 -28.59
CA THR A 679 2.34 0.71 -30.00
C THR A 679 1.83 1.96 -30.73
N LEU A 680 2.59 2.44 -31.70
CA LEU A 680 2.19 3.55 -32.56
C LEU A 680 2.04 3.10 -34.02
N PRO A 681 1.03 3.58 -34.75
CA PRO A 681 0.93 3.31 -36.18
C PRO A 681 2.07 4.00 -36.93
N LYS A 682 2.72 3.28 -37.82
CA LYS A 682 3.77 3.79 -38.70
C LYS A 682 3.25 4.28 -40.05
N GLY A 683 2.05 3.89 -40.42
CA GLY A 683 1.37 4.31 -41.66
C GLY A 683 -0.14 4.26 -41.50
N ARG A 684 -0.80 4.92 -42.40
CA ARG A 684 -2.26 4.84 -42.57
C ARG A 684 -2.58 4.64 -44.01
N PHE A 685 -3.57 3.81 -44.30
CA PHE A 685 -4.13 3.63 -45.61
C PHE A 685 -5.58 4.10 -45.60
N GLY A 686 -5.94 4.91 -46.57
CA GLY A 686 -7.37 5.15 -46.91
C GLY A 686 -7.93 3.89 -47.55
N PHE A 687 -8.91 3.27 -46.93
CA PHE A 687 -9.61 2.12 -47.48
C PHE A 687 -11.02 2.57 -47.86
N ASN A 688 -11.41 2.31 -49.14
CA ASN A 688 -12.74 2.62 -49.61
C ASN A 688 -13.70 1.49 -49.21
N LEU A 689 -14.66 1.77 -48.35
CA LEU A 689 -15.68 0.82 -47.89
C LEU A 689 -16.85 0.66 -48.89
N GLY A 690 -16.88 1.43 -49.96
CA GLY A 690 -17.98 1.50 -50.92
C GLY A 690 -18.57 2.90 -51.07
N LEU A 691 -19.78 3.00 -51.56
CA LEU A 691 -20.48 4.25 -51.69
C LEU A 691 -21.55 4.41 -50.62
N ASP A 692 -21.71 5.60 -50.08
CA ASP A 692 -22.88 5.96 -49.29
C ASP A 692 -24.09 5.92 -50.19
N LEU A 693 -25.06 5.08 -49.87
CA LEU A 693 -26.27 4.88 -50.68
C LEU A 693 -27.20 6.09 -50.68
N THR A 694 -26.99 7.06 -49.81
CA THR A 694 -27.82 8.26 -49.68
C THR A 694 -27.35 9.40 -50.56
N ASP A 695 -26.04 9.60 -50.71
CA ASP A 695 -25.46 10.73 -51.47
C ASP A 695 -24.43 10.30 -52.53
N ASN A 696 -24.30 8.99 -52.75
CA ASN A 696 -23.39 8.36 -53.70
C ASN A 696 -21.90 8.77 -53.56
N ARG A 697 -21.47 9.12 -52.33
CA ARG A 697 -20.08 9.47 -52.04
C ARG A 697 -19.31 8.25 -51.57
N PRO A 698 -18.02 8.13 -51.93
CA PRO A 698 -17.21 7.06 -51.41
C PRO A 698 -16.99 7.22 -49.91
N ILE A 699 -17.25 6.13 -49.15
CA ILE A 699 -16.98 6.04 -47.71
C ILE A 699 -15.54 5.57 -47.54
N PHE A 700 -14.67 6.45 -47.05
CA PHE A 700 -13.30 6.09 -46.74
C PHE A 700 -13.17 5.86 -45.24
N THR A 701 -12.51 4.77 -44.87
CA THR A 701 -12.00 4.56 -43.53
C THR A 701 -10.47 4.53 -43.53
N ASN A 702 -9.85 4.95 -42.44
CA ASN A 702 -8.41 4.91 -42.33
C ASN A 702 -8.02 3.66 -41.52
N ILE A 703 -7.20 2.79 -42.07
CA ILE A 703 -6.63 1.63 -41.44
C ILE A 703 -5.20 1.97 -41.02
N ASN A 704 -4.92 1.82 -39.72
CA ASN A 704 -3.59 2.03 -39.18
C ASN A 704 -2.70 0.82 -39.46
N GLN A 705 -1.48 1.06 -39.92
CA GLN A 705 -0.45 0.04 -40.06
C GLN A 705 0.46 0.04 -38.83
N TYR A 706 0.70 -1.13 -38.25
CA TYR A 706 1.60 -1.35 -37.15
C TYR A 706 2.66 -2.36 -37.57
N ASP A 707 3.96 -2.11 -37.19
CA ASP A 707 5.04 -3.06 -37.50
C ASP A 707 5.23 -4.07 -36.37
N ALA A 708 5.19 -3.58 -35.12
CA ALA A 708 5.37 -4.40 -33.94
C ALA A 708 4.61 -3.81 -32.74
N ILE A 709 4.41 -4.65 -31.72
CA ILE A 709 3.74 -4.23 -30.48
C ILE A 709 4.77 -3.59 -29.55
N ASN A 710 4.43 -2.43 -28.96
CA ASN A 710 5.23 -1.71 -27.98
C ASN A 710 6.67 -1.40 -28.45
N ASP A 711 6.82 -1.12 -29.73
CA ASP A 711 8.10 -0.84 -30.39
C ASP A 711 8.55 0.63 -30.25
N TYR A 712 7.64 1.52 -29.87
CA TYR A 712 7.98 2.92 -29.55
C TYR A 712 8.12 3.14 -28.06
N ARG A 713 9.13 3.90 -27.66
CA ARG A 713 9.32 4.28 -26.26
C ARG A 713 9.01 5.75 -26.07
N MET A 714 8.06 6.05 -25.17
CA MET A 714 7.71 7.42 -24.81
C MET A 714 8.94 8.17 -24.27
N PRO A 715 8.95 9.52 -24.38
CA PRO A 715 9.99 10.33 -23.73
C PRO A 715 10.10 10.03 -22.22
N ALA A 716 11.32 10.13 -21.70
CA ALA A 716 11.60 9.87 -20.30
C ALA A 716 10.78 10.78 -19.37
N TYR A 717 10.26 10.19 -18.32
CA TYR A 717 9.56 10.87 -17.24
C TYR A 717 10.56 11.33 -16.18
N HIS A 718 10.54 12.60 -15.80
CA HIS A 718 11.26 13.06 -14.62
C HIS A 718 10.60 14.28 -13.97
N ARG A 719 10.76 14.40 -12.65
CA ARG A 719 10.13 15.44 -11.87
C ARG A 719 10.91 15.72 -10.59
N LEU A 720 10.90 16.98 -10.16
CA LEU A 720 11.36 17.41 -8.85
C LEU A 720 10.19 18.01 -8.08
N ASP A 721 9.97 17.51 -6.87
CA ASP A 721 8.98 18.04 -5.91
C ASP A 721 9.69 18.56 -4.68
N ILE A 722 9.26 19.69 -4.14
CA ILE A 722 9.81 20.30 -2.93
C ILE A 722 8.68 20.64 -1.97
N ALA A 723 8.90 20.42 -0.68
CA ALA A 723 7.97 20.83 0.37
C ALA A 723 8.70 21.46 1.56
N PHE A 724 8.02 22.39 2.22
CA PHE A 724 8.44 23.01 3.46
C PHE A 724 7.38 22.79 4.53
N THR A 725 7.78 22.25 5.67
CA THR A 725 6.91 22.07 6.83
C THR A 725 7.28 23.10 7.90
N TYR A 726 6.32 23.91 8.27
CA TYR A 726 6.45 24.92 9.33
C TYR A 726 5.69 24.51 10.58
N THR A 727 6.38 24.37 11.70
CA THR A 727 5.82 24.07 13.02
C THR A 727 6.04 25.28 13.93
N PRO A 728 5.01 26.11 14.21
CA PRO A 728 5.17 27.37 14.94
C PRO A 728 5.75 27.19 16.35
N LYS A 729 5.30 26.15 17.05
CA LYS A 729 5.65 25.86 18.45
C LYS A 729 6.10 24.39 18.63
N PRO A 730 7.28 24.00 18.12
CA PRO A 730 7.71 22.59 18.10
C PRO A 730 7.88 21.99 19.51
N ASN A 731 8.25 22.81 20.49
CA ASN A 731 8.46 22.39 21.89
C ASN A 731 7.24 22.65 22.79
N SER A 732 6.06 22.98 22.23
CA SER A 732 4.87 23.23 23.04
C SER A 732 4.45 21.96 23.78
N ARG A 733 4.26 22.06 25.09
CA ARG A 733 3.65 21.04 25.96
C ARG A 733 2.11 21.08 25.88
N LYS A 734 1.52 22.07 25.22
CA LYS A 734 0.08 22.15 25.05
C LYS A 734 -0.44 20.96 24.27
N ARG A 735 -1.63 20.49 24.63
CA ARG A 735 -2.33 19.40 23.95
C ARG A 735 -2.56 19.73 22.47
N TYR A 736 -2.95 20.96 22.17
CA TYR A 736 -3.12 21.44 20.79
C TYR A 736 -1.78 21.76 20.13
N LYS A 737 -1.55 21.19 18.94
CA LYS A 737 -0.38 21.46 18.08
C LYS A 737 -0.86 21.68 16.66
N SER A 738 -0.20 22.56 15.92
CA SER A 738 -0.47 22.79 14.50
C SER A 738 0.82 22.88 13.69
N SER A 739 0.71 22.60 12.41
CA SER A 739 1.79 22.80 11.44
C SER A 739 1.20 23.14 10.07
N TRP A 740 1.99 23.82 9.26
CA TRP A 740 1.69 24.10 7.85
C TRP A 740 2.66 23.31 6.97
N ASN A 741 2.13 22.75 5.89
CA ASN A 741 2.93 22.14 4.84
C ASN A 741 2.67 22.92 3.55
N PHE A 742 3.74 23.41 2.94
CA PHE A 742 3.74 24.11 1.65
C PHE A 742 4.52 23.25 0.66
N GLY A 743 3.90 22.88 -0.43
CA GLY A 743 4.49 21.99 -1.44
C GLY A 743 4.45 22.60 -2.83
N ILE A 744 5.40 22.23 -3.65
CA ILE A 744 5.40 22.48 -5.09
C ILE A 744 5.69 21.15 -5.77
N TYR A 745 4.71 20.68 -6.51
CA TYR A 745 4.84 19.53 -7.38
C TYR A 745 5.36 19.97 -8.75
N ASN A 746 6.28 19.22 -9.35
CA ASN A 746 6.85 19.51 -10.65
C ASN A 746 7.49 20.91 -10.75
N VAL A 747 8.46 21.20 -9.89
CA VAL A 747 9.07 22.54 -9.67
C VAL A 747 9.55 23.20 -10.96
N TYR A 748 10.08 22.45 -11.92
CA TYR A 748 10.56 22.97 -13.21
C TYR A 748 9.57 22.81 -14.36
N ASN A 749 8.29 22.58 -14.05
CA ASN A 749 7.16 22.61 -15.00
C ASN A 749 7.36 21.73 -16.24
N ARG A 750 7.89 20.51 -16.07
CA ARG A 750 8.08 19.59 -17.18
C ARG A 750 6.75 19.03 -17.66
N ALA A 751 6.48 19.10 -18.96
CA ALA A 751 5.37 18.44 -19.62
C ALA A 751 5.68 16.94 -19.78
N ASN A 752 5.48 16.16 -18.68
CA ASN A 752 5.67 14.71 -18.69
C ASN A 752 4.56 14.03 -19.52
N PRO A 753 4.89 13.02 -20.35
CA PRO A 753 3.90 12.36 -21.17
C PRO A 753 2.94 11.52 -20.29
N PHE A 754 1.65 11.75 -20.44
CA PHE A 754 0.60 10.87 -19.94
C PHE A 754 0.27 9.79 -20.96
N PHE A 755 -0.10 10.21 -22.18
CA PHE A 755 -0.20 9.33 -23.34
C PHE A 755 0.15 10.10 -24.63
N ILE A 756 0.40 9.33 -25.69
CA ILE A 756 0.65 9.85 -27.03
C ILE A 756 -0.37 9.22 -27.96
N TYR A 757 -1.00 10.03 -28.78
CA TYR A 757 -1.89 9.57 -29.84
C TYR A 757 -1.49 10.20 -31.17
N VAL A 758 -1.92 9.55 -32.23
CA VAL A 758 -1.68 10.03 -33.59
C VAL A 758 -2.94 10.73 -34.08
N ASP A 759 -2.81 11.99 -34.41
CA ASP A 759 -3.86 12.82 -35.00
C ASP A 759 -3.57 13.10 -36.44
N VAL A 760 -4.61 13.39 -37.20
CA VAL A 760 -4.48 13.78 -38.60
C VAL A 760 -4.97 15.22 -38.71
N ASP A 761 -4.06 16.11 -38.98
CA ASP A 761 -4.42 17.47 -39.40
C ASP A 761 -4.99 17.39 -40.82
N ARG A 762 -6.32 17.53 -40.95
CA ARG A 762 -7.01 17.42 -42.20
C ARG A 762 -6.71 18.60 -43.13
N ASP A 763 -6.40 19.75 -42.57
CA ASP A 763 -6.12 20.97 -43.33
C ASP A 763 -4.69 20.94 -43.88
N ALA A 764 -3.73 20.50 -43.05
CA ALA A 764 -2.33 20.36 -43.44
C ALA A 764 -2.02 19.02 -44.15
N GLN A 765 -2.95 18.05 -44.16
CA GLN A 765 -2.74 16.67 -44.61
C GLN A 765 -1.53 15.96 -43.96
N THR A 766 -1.21 16.33 -42.72
CA THR A 766 -0.10 15.77 -41.97
C THR A 766 -0.56 14.84 -40.88
N VAL A 767 0.26 13.82 -40.58
CA VAL A 767 0.06 12.91 -39.46
C VAL A 767 0.94 13.35 -38.34
N GLU A 768 0.37 13.76 -37.21
CA GLU A 768 1.09 14.30 -36.09
C GLU A 768 0.95 13.40 -34.86
N GLY A 769 2.08 13.17 -34.18
CA GLY A 769 2.05 12.56 -32.84
C GLY A 769 1.79 13.62 -31.77
N ARG A 770 0.61 13.61 -31.14
CA ARG A 770 0.25 14.54 -30.08
C ARG A 770 0.48 13.94 -28.72
N LYS A 771 1.22 14.68 -27.88
CA LYS A 771 1.51 14.31 -26.50
C LYS A 771 0.54 15.03 -25.55
N VAL A 772 -0.17 14.25 -24.74
CA VAL A 772 -0.98 14.76 -23.63
C VAL A 772 -0.15 14.72 -22.36
N TYR A 773 -0.15 15.80 -21.58
CA TYR A 773 0.40 15.89 -20.24
C TYR A 773 -0.67 16.44 -19.28
N LEU A 774 -0.60 16.04 -17.99
CA LEU A 774 -1.66 16.36 -17.03
C LEU A 774 -1.23 17.40 -16.01
N PHE A 775 -0.01 17.32 -15.52
CA PHE A 775 0.41 18.14 -14.38
C PHE A 775 1.53 19.11 -14.72
N PRO A 776 1.18 20.42 -14.84
CA PRO A 776 2.16 21.49 -14.81
C PRO A 776 2.73 21.63 -13.39
N ILE A 777 3.38 22.75 -13.11
CA ILE A 777 3.72 23.13 -11.74
C ILE A 777 2.45 23.31 -10.88
N ILE A 778 2.37 22.59 -9.74
CA ILE A 778 1.20 22.64 -8.85
C ILE A 778 1.64 23.02 -7.44
N PRO A 779 1.30 24.23 -6.94
CA PRO A 779 1.50 24.57 -5.55
C PRO A 779 0.44 23.91 -4.66
N SER A 780 0.80 23.63 -3.42
CA SER A 780 -0.11 23.12 -2.41
C SER A 780 0.15 23.75 -1.04
N ALA A 781 -0.89 23.88 -0.24
CA ALA A 781 -0.80 24.30 1.14
C ALA A 781 -1.78 23.49 1.99
N THR A 782 -1.32 23.00 3.13
CA THR A 782 -2.14 22.21 4.05
C THR A 782 -1.87 22.64 5.49
N TRP A 783 -2.94 22.97 6.21
CA TRP A 783 -2.90 23.19 7.63
C TRP A 783 -3.22 21.89 8.36
N ASN A 784 -2.31 21.42 9.22
CA ASN A 784 -2.47 20.20 10.02
C ASN A 784 -2.60 20.59 11.50
N PHE A 785 -3.42 19.83 12.23
CA PHE A 785 -3.64 20.04 13.66
C PHE A 785 -3.77 18.70 14.41
N LYS A 786 -3.44 18.74 15.73
CA LYS A 786 -3.60 17.62 16.67
C LYS A 786 -4.01 18.16 18.04
N PHE A 787 -4.87 17.42 18.75
CA PHE A 787 -5.27 17.75 20.12
C PHE A 787 -5.51 16.52 21.00
#